data_de1f0860f5dd1cf231cf4e77db190142
#
_entry.id   de1f0860f5dd1cf231cf4e77db190142
#
_cell.length_a   1.000
_cell.length_b   1.000
_cell.length_c   1.000
_cell.angle_alpha   90.00
_cell.angle_beta   90.00
_cell.angle_gamma   90.00
#
_symmetry.space_group_name_H-M   'P 1'
#
loop_
_entity.id
_entity.type
_entity.pdbx_description
1 polymer ?
#
loop_
_entity_poly.entity_id
_entity_poly.type
_entity_poly.pdbx_seq_one_letter_code
_entity_poly.pdbx_strand_id
1 'polypeptide(L)'
;MSKESSRKSYYPALDSLRVLAMLAILVYHYAPHRMAGGFIGVDLFLVISGFLTARSLMKWETKGFGRTYVSYLVKRVIRLGVPMVLVFLASVSIINIFFPDLLYNIRGALLSSACYVNNWWQISLGYSYFEQYVHPSAFTHLWYVAVLMQLCVVWPILFTVMKRLKKGPFAIAAVQLVLAVISAVLMAVIFGGDSDPSRVYYGTDTRLYAFALGGALGTIWRPAKMAELHGRKIGLIADLVGLVGLVAFVVLALRLQDQAAFTYRGGLFLSAVVSTVVVAALTIPGSVVARLLSLRALTFLGKCTFSTYLWYYPVLTMGNSVSFLASHKWIQWIILFVLSILTYVFIEQAFVSKLLKGQLPAKQRVIEFLTSVATSKRHFVALVLIVALCFSSGVGFARAQSGENETVAEMQAQIAANEALIAKQQALDEREKMASVQDIPYLDRSVMLFSRELKVTFVGDSILLGAAAPLTEVFPQSVIDGKVGRQLSQSADVVQSLLDSGSMNDVVVIVLGSNGPFTEDQLDSLMQMLGDREVFLMNTHVPREWQDNVNAMLQSYADKSKKDNFHLIDWQSLITQHPEWLYEDDTHPTPEGAEQFAKLIADTLYDTLASDERKEKDKLADEAAAEEAATAAADTQSDAVQDGTVQDGTADTTAGETNTDTATE
;
A
#
# COMPACT_ATOMS: atom_id res chain seq x y z
N MET A 1 22.49 -53.77 -6.41
CA MET A 1 22.17 -52.41 -5.93
C MET A 1 21.28 -51.77 -6.98
N SER A 2 20.00 -51.65 -6.63
CA SER A 2 18.90 -51.37 -7.56
C SER A 2 18.86 -49.91 -8.05
N LYS A 3 18.46 -49.73 -9.30
CA LYS A 3 18.25 -48.47 -10.02
C LYS A 3 17.08 -47.58 -9.47
N GLU A 4 16.74 -47.70 -8.20
CA GLU A 4 15.52 -47.13 -7.62
C GLU A 4 15.66 -45.73 -7.00
N SER A 5 16.85 -45.07 -7.08
CA SER A 5 17.11 -43.86 -6.28
C SER A 5 17.01 -42.50 -7.00
N SER A 6 16.47 -42.42 -8.21
CA SER A 6 16.44 -41.16 -8.98
C SER A 6 15.06 -40.52 -9.15
N ARG A 7 14.02 -40.97 -8.45
CA ARG A 7 12.75 -40.22 -8.46
C ARG A 7 12.94 -38.91 -7.70
N LYS A 8 12.85 -37.78 -8.40
CA LYS A 8 12.72 -36.44 -7.78
C LYS A 8 11.57 -36.52 -6.77
N SER A 9 11.85 -36.32 -5.49
CA SER A 9 10.81 -36.30 -4.45
C SER A 9 9.90 -35.08 -4.71
N TYR A 10 8.74 -35.34 -5.30
CA TYR A 10 7.68 -34.35 -5.49
C TYR A 10 6.75 -34.41 -4.29
N TYR A 11 6.40 -33.25 -3.74
CA TYR A 11 5.53 -33.10 -2.59
C TYR A 11 4.27 -32.35 -3.02
N PRO A 12 3.18 -33.04 -3.44
CA PRO A 12 1.97 -32.39 -3.96
C PRO A 12 1.31 -31.46 -2.96
N ALA A 13 1.34 -31.78 -1.65
CA ALA A 13 0.77 -30.95 -0.60
C ALA A 13 1.40 -29.54 -0.52
N LEU A 14 2.67 -29.38 -0.94
CA LEU A 14 3.31 -28.07 -0.99
C LEU A 14 2.74 -27.18 -2.11
N ASP A 15 2.23 -27.76 -3.19
CA ASP A 15 1.54 -26.98 -4.21
C ASP A 15 0.21 -26.42 -3.65
N SER A 16 -0.52 -27.22 -2.85
CA SER A 16 -1.73 -26.75 -2.16
C SER A 16 -1.45 -25.73 -1.06
N LEU A 17 -0.32 -25.82 -0.38
CA LEU A 17 0.13 -24.75 0.54
C LEU A 17 0.37 -23.42 -0.19
N ARG A 18 0.85 -23.47 -1.44
CA ARG A 18 0.98 -22.26 -2.26
C ARG A 18 -0.40 -21.64 -2.57
N VAL A 19 -1.44 -22.48 -2.75
CA VAL A 19 -2.80 -21.97 -2.91
C VAL A 19 -3.25 -21.22 -1.65
N LEU A 20 -3.01 -21.80 -0.47
CA LEU A 20 -3.33 -21.15 0.81
C LEU A 20 -2.59 -19.80 0.95
N ALA A 21 -1.29 -19.79 0.67
CA ALA A 21 -0.49 -18.57 0.68
C ALA A 21 -1.02 -17.51 -0.29
N MET A 22 -1.36 -17.92 -1.52
CA MET A 22 -1.92 -17.02 -2.53
C MET A 22 -3.29 -16.49 -2.13
N LEU A 23 -4.17 -17.34 -1.58
CA LEU A 23 -5.48 -16.91 -1.10
C LEU A 23 -5.36 -15.89 0.03
N ALA A 24 -4.42 -16.09 0.97
CA ALA A 24 -4.17 -15.12 2.04
C ALA A 24 -3.75 -13.75 1.45
N ILE A 25 -2.83 -13.74 0.48
CA ILE A 25 -2.39 -12.52 -0.21
C ILE A 25 -3.55 -11.86 -0.96
N LEU A 26 -4.36 -12.64 -1.69
CA LEU A 26 -5.50 -12.13 -2.43
C LEU A 26 -6.55 -11.50 -1.50
N VAL A 27 -6.92 -12.20 -0.42
CA VAL A 27 -7.91 -11.66 0.54
C VAL A 27 -7.38 -10.37 1.19
N TYR A 28 -6.10 -10.31 1.54
CA TYR A 28 -5.47 -9.10 2.06
C TYR A 28 -5.60 -7.89 1.10
N HIS A 29 -5.41 -8.09 -0.22
CA HIS A 29 -5.48 -6.99 -1.18
C HIS A 29 -6.91 -6.67 -1.67
N TYR A 30 -7.81 -7.65 -1.72
CA TYR A 30 -9.19 -7.46 -2.19
C TYR A 30 -10.18 -7.14 -1.08
N ALA A 31 -9.88 -7.53 0.17
CA ALA A 31 -10.72 -7.35 1.35
C ALA A 31 -9.87 -7.31 2.63
N PRO A 32 -9.03 -6.26 2.84
CA PRO A 32 -8.06 -6.18 3.93
C PRO A 32 -8.71 -6.31 5.32
N HIS A 33 -9.93 -5.78 5.49
CA HIS A 33 -10.71 -5.91 6.73
C HIS A 33 -11.02 -7.36 7.14
N ARG A 34 -11.08 -8.31 6.17
CA ARG A 34 -11.35 -9.73 6.45
C ARG A 34 -10.10 -10.51 6.85
N MET A 35 -8.93 -10.09 6.42
CA MET A 35 -7.67 -10.81 6.65
C MET A 35 -6.48 -9.84 6.65
N ALA A 36 -6.39 -9.01 7.68
CA ALA A 36 -5.38 -7.96 7.81
C ALA A 36 -3.92 -8.48 7.72
N GLY A 37 -3.66 -9.71 8.18
CA GLY A 37 -2.34 -10.34 8.15
C GLY A 37 -2.10 -11.24 6.92
N GLY A 38 -2.94 -11.21 5.89
CA GLY A 38 -2.80 -12.11 4.72
C GLY A 38 -1.48 -11.96 3.96
N PHE A 39 -0.77 -10.85 4.13
CA PHE A 39 0.58 -10.61 3.59
C PHE A 39 1.63 -11.63 4.05
N ILE A 40 1.42 -12.37 5.18
CA ILE A 40 2.30 -13.46 5.61
C ILE A 40 2.35 -14.63 4.62
N GLY A 41 1.43 -14.71 3.66
CA GLY A 41 1.50 -15.66 2.55
C GLY A 41 2.82 -15.59 1.79
N VAL A 42 3.45 -14.42 1.73
CA VAL A 42 4.79 -14.24 1.13
C VAL A 42 5.86 -15.02 1.91
N ASP A 43 5.79 -15.02 3.25
CA ASP A 43 6.73 -15.79 4.07
C ASP A 43 6.60 -17.29 3.81
N LEU A 44 5.37 -17.80 3.69
CA LEU A 44 5.13 -19.21 3.32
C LEU A 44 5.71 -19.55 1.93
N PHE A 45 5.59 -18.66 0.94
CA PHE A 45 6.23 -18.82 -0.36
C PHE A 45 7.77 -18.87 -0.26
N LEU A 46 8.37 -17.98 0.55
CA LEU A 46 9.82 -17.97 0.76
C LEU A 46 10.30 -19.23 1.48
N VAL A 47 9.60 -19.70 2.52
CA VAL A 47 9.90 -20.95 3.23
C VAL A 47 9.87 -22.16 2.27
N ILE A 48 8.79 -22.30 1.48
CA ILE A 48 8.70 -23.39 0.49
C ILE A 48 9.84 -23.30 -0.53
N SER A 49 10.18 -22.10 -0.99
CA SER A 49 11.24 -21.86 -1.98
C SER A 49 12.62 -22.20 -1.41
N GLY A 50 12.90 -21.81 -0.17
CA GLY A 50 14.13 -22.14 0.55
C GLY A 50 14.29 -23.65 0.75
N PHE A 51 13.21 -24.32 1.21
CA PHE A 51 13.16 -25.76 1.39
C PHE A 51 13.49 -26.53 0.10
N LEU A 52 12.81 -26.22 -0.99
CA LEU A 52 13.01 -26.90 -2.27
C LEU A 52 14.39 -26.59 -2.88
N THR A 53 14.87 -25.35 -2.71
CA THR A 53 16.20 -24.94 -3.20
C THR A 53 17.30 -25.70 -2.45
N ALA A 54 17.28 -25.73 -1.12
CA ALA A 54 18.28 -26.44 -0.33
C ALA A 54 18.29 -27.95 -0.63
N ARG A 55 17.12 -28.58 -0.75
CA ARG A 55 17.02 -29.99 -1.17
C ARG A 55 17.63 -30.27 -2.55
N SER A 56 17.49 -29.32 -3.47
CA SER A 56 18.13 -29.41 -4.78
C SER A 56 19.65 -29.27 -4.66
N LEU A 57 20.13 -28.29 -3.91
CA LEU A 57 21.55 -27.99 -3.71
C LEU A 57 22.30 -29.08 -2.95
N MET A 58 21.63 -29.81 -2.06
CA MET A 58 22.22 -30.97 -1.39
C MET A 58 22.70 -32.04 -2.39
N LYS A 59 22.06 -32.15 -3.56
CA LYS A 59 22.40 -33.09 -4.62
C LYS A 59 23.50 -32.60 -5.57
N TRP A 60 23.87 -31.32 -5.50
CA TRP A 60 24.89 -30.75 -6.39
C TRP A 60 26.28 -31.23 -5.99
N GLU A 61 27.08 -31.56 -7.00
CA GLU A 61 28.50 -31.82 -6.81
C GLU A 61 29.27 -30.49 -6.80
N THR A 62 30.37 -30.45 -6.03
CA THR A 62 31.23 -29.27 -5.99
C THR A 62 32.13 -29.15 -7.20
N LYS A 63 32.40 -30.28 -7.88
CA LYS A 63 33.09 -30.30 -9.18
C LYS A 63 32.14 -29.83 -10.28
N GLY A 64 32.60 -28.94 -11.16
CA GLY A 64 31.79 -28.39 -12.24
C GLY A 64 30.72 -27.40 -11.80
N PHE A 65 30.83 -26.82 -10.59
CA PHE A 65 29.89 -25.88 -10.02
C PHE A 65 29.50 -24.76 -10.99
N GLY A 66 30.45 -24.12 -11.67
CA GLY A 66 30.15 -22.98 -12.55
C GLY A 66 29.14 -23.31 -13.65
N ARG A 67 29.33 -24.48 -14.35
CA ARG A 67 28.39 -24.91 -15.38
C ARG A 67 27.01 -25.24 -14.81
N THR A 68 26.96 -25.92 -13.68
CA THR A 68 25.70 -26.27 -12.99
C THR A 68 24.97 -25.01 -12.51
N TYR A 69 25.70 -24.06 -11.95
CA TYR A 69 25.18 -22.80 -11.46
C TYR A 69 24.60 -21.93 -12.59
N VAL A 70 25.36 -21.72 -13.67
CA VAL A 70 24.87 -20.97 -14.84
C VAL A 70 23.63 -21.64 -15.44
N SER A 71 23.64 -22.96 -15.61
CA SER A 71 22.46 -23.71 -16.09
C SER A 71 21.25 -23.56 -15.17
N TYR A 72 21.46 -23.52 -13.85
CA TYR A 72 20.40 -23.28 -12.86
C TYR A 72 19.84 -21.85 -12.98
N LEU A 73 20.71 -20.83 -13.05
CA LEU A 73 20.29 -19.44 -13.19
C LEU A 73 19.51 -19.19 -14.47
N VAL A 74 20.03 -19.68 -15.61
CA VAL A 74 19.34 -19.56 -16.90
C VAL A 74 17.93 -20.19 -16.83
N LYS A 75 17.81 -21.38 -16.22
CA LYS A 75 16.51 -22.03 -16.02
C LYS A 75 15.57 -21.21 -15.12
N ARG A 76 16.11 -20.54 -14.09
CA ARG A 76 15.33 -19.65 -13.20
C ARG A 76 14.85 -18.40 -13.95
N VAL A 77 15.76 -17.71 -14.66
CA VAL A 77 15.43 -16.52 -15.47
C VAL A 77 14.36 -16.87 -16.50
N ILE A 78 14.50 -17.96 -17.25
CA ILE A 78 13.48 -18.36 -18.23
C ILE A 78 12.15 -18.67 -17.56
N ARG A 79 12.17 -19.39 -16.43
CA ARG A 79 10.94 -19.82 -15.75
C ARG A 79 10.16 -18.67 -15.14
N LEU A 80 10.84 -17.67 -14.60
CA LEU A 80 10.21 -16.49 -14.01
C LEU A 80 9.98 -15.37 -15.04
N GLY A 81 10.97 -15.12 -15.90
CA GLY A 81 10.97 -13.99 -16.82
C GLY A 81 10.00 -14.13 -17.98
N VAL A 82 9.86 -15.32 -18.59
CA VAL A 82 8.97 -15.48 -19.76
C VAL A 82 7.50 -15.21 -19.43
N PRO A 83 6.89 -15.76 -18.36
CA PRO A 83 5.54 -15.39 -17.98
C PRO A 83 5.42 -13.92 -17.57
N MET A 84 6.43 -13.38 -16.85
CA MET A 84 6.46 -11.98 -16.42
C MET A 84 6.45 -11.01 -17.61
N VAL A 85 7.26 -11.26 -18.65
CA VAL A 85 7.28 -10.45 -19.89
C VAL A 85 5.92 -10.47 -20.59
N LEU A 86 5.25 -11.63 -20.66
CA LEU A 86 3.90 -11.71 -21.22
C LEU A 86 2.91 -10.83 -20.46
N VAL A 87 2.93 -10.93 -19.11
CA VAL A 87 2.04 -10.12 -18.26
C VAL A 87 2.35 -8.63 -18.43
N PHE A 88 3.63 -8.24 -18.54
CA PHE A 88 4.01 -6.86 -18.84
C PHE A 88 3.43 -6.36 -20.17
N LEU A 89 3.67 -7.11 -21.24
CA LEU A 89 3.19 -6.72 -22.57
C LEU A 89 1.67 -6.60 -22.59
N ALA A 90 0.96 -7.55 -22.00
CA ALA A 90 -0.50 -7.53 -21.99
C ALA A 90 -1.04 -6.41 -21.08
N SER A 91 -0.53 -6.29 -19.86
CA SER A 91 -1.01 -5.27 -18.90
C SER A 91 -0.71 -3.85 -19.38
N VAL A 92 0.52 -3.58 -19.83
CA VAL A 92 0.88 -2.24 -20.34
C VAL A 92 0.09 -1.89 -21.59
N SER A 93 -0.21 -2.87 -22.47
CA SER A 93 -1.05 -2.65 -23.65
C SER A 93 -2.48 -2.28 -23.26
N ILE A 94 -3.07 -2.97 -22.27
CA ILE A 94 -4.42 -2.68 -21.76
C ILE A 94 -4.43 -1.30 -21.09
N ILE A 95 -3.44 -1.03 -20.23
CA ILE A 95 -3.27 0.26 -19.54
C ILE A 95 -3.15 1.40 -20.56
N ASN A 96 -2.28 1.27 -21.58
CA ASN A 96 -2.09 2.31 -22.60
C ASN A 96 -3.37 2.64 -23.39
N ILE A 97 -4.26 1.66 -23.58
CA ILE A 97 -5.48 1.83 -24.39
C ILE A 97 -6.65 2.34 -23.54
N PHE A 98 -6.82 1.81 -22.33
CA PHE A 98 -8.03 1.99 -21.53
C PHE A 98 -7.82 2.75 -20.21
N PHE A 99 -6.58 2.84 -19.71
CA PHE A 99 -6.25 3.39 -18.39
C PHE A 99 -4.97 4.23 -18.43
N PRO A 100 -4.87 5.27 -19.28
CA PRO A 100 -3.62 6.01 -19.48
C PRO A 100 -3.05 6.61 -18.17
N ASP A 101 -3.89 6.92 -17.19
CA ASP A 101 -3.49 7.45 -15.89
C ASP A 101 -2.66 6.45 -15.06
N LEU A 102 -2.85 5.14 -15.28
CA LEU A 102 -2.03 4.09 -14.67
C LEU A 102 -0.65 3.90 -15.35
N LEU A 103 -0.30 4.71 -16.36
CA LEU A 103 1.04 4.67 -16.98
C LEU A 103 2.13 5.29 -16.10
N TYR A 104 1.74 5.93 -15.02
CA TYR A 104 2.65 6.56 -14.08
C TYR A 104 3.67 5.56 -13.50
N ASN A 105 4.94 5.95 -13.43
CA ASN A 105 6.07 5.15 -12.93
C ASN A 105 6.25 3.74 -13.56
N ILE A 106 5.52 3.41 -14.63
CA ILE A 106 5.62 2.10 -15.29
C ILE A 106 7.05 1.82 -15.80
N ARG A 107 7.79 2.82 -16.31
CA ARG A 107 9.16 2.63 -16.81
C ARG A 107 10.08 2.09 -15.70
N GLY A 108 10.09 2.75 -14.54
CA GLY A 108 10.88 2.33 -13.40
C GLY A 108 10.49 0.96 -12.89
N ALA A 109 9.18 0.70 -12.77
CA ALA A 109 8.64 -0.59 -12.34
C ALA A 109 9.03 -1.73 -13.29
N LEU A 110 8.93 -1.54 -14.59
CA LEU A 110 9.29 -2.56 -15.60
C LEU A 110 10.79 -2.82 -15.65
N LEU A 111 11.61 -1.76 -15.69
CA LEU A 111 13.07 -1.89 -15.77
C LEU A 111 13.64 -2.53 -14.52
N SER A 112 13.21 -2.08 -13.34
CA SER A 112 13.64 -2.65 -12.07
C SER A 112 13.20 -4.11 -11.91
N SER A 113 12.00 -4.47 -12.38
CA SER A 113 11.50 -5.84 -12.37
C SER A 113 12.25 -6.73 -13.35
N ALA A 114 12.56 -6.24 -14.56
CA ALA A 114 13.35 -6.97 -15.55
C ALA A 114 14.77 -7.29 -15.04
N CYS A 115 15.34 -6.38 -14.24
CA CYS A 115 16.62 -6.55 -13.57
C CYS A 115 16.54 -7.32 -12.24
N TYR A 116 15.34 -7.70 -11.79
CA TYR A 116 15.10 -8.33 -10.48
C TYR A 116 15.59 -7.49 -9.28
N VAL A 117 15.45 -6.15 -9.37
CA VAL A 117 15.79 -5.18 -8.30
C VAL A 117 14.60 -4.30 -7.92
N ASN A 118 13.39 -4.69 -8.29
CA ASN A 118 12.16 -3.91 -8.04
C ASN A 118 11.97 -3.58 -6.56
N ASN A 119 12.32 -4.47 -5.65
CA ASN A 119 12.24 -4.23 -4.21
C ASN A 119 13.15 -3.07 -3.74
N TRP A 120 14.37 -2.97 -4.25
CA TRP A 120 15.27 -1.86 -3.93
C TRP A 120 14.86 -0.56 -4.61
N TRP A 121 14.30 -0.66 -5.81
CA TRP A 121 13.72 0.49 -6.49
C TRP A 121 12.52 1.04 -5.72
N GLN A 122 11.61 0.20 -5.20
CA GLN A 122 10.50 0.61 -4.34
C GLN A 122 11.00 1.33 -3.07
N ILE A 123 12.04 0.80 -2.43
CA ILE A 123 12.67 1.45 -1.26
C ILE A 123 13.25 2.82 -1.63
N SER A 124 13.86 2.95 -2.83
CA SER A 124 14.48 4.21 -3.27
C SER A 124 13.47 5.31 -3.63
N LEU A 125 12.23 4.94 -3.94
CA LEU A 125 11.16 5.91 -4.18
C LEU A 125 10.66 6.56 -2.88
N GLY A 126 10.90 5.93 -1.72
CA GLY A 126 10.40 6.41 -0.44
C GLY A 126 8.88 6.26 -0.26
N TYR A 127 8.19 5.63 -1.21
CA TYR A 127 6.76 5.37 -1.08
C TYR A 127 6.52 4.19 -0.15
N SER A 128 5.64 4.37 0.83
CA SER A 128 5.16 3.29 1.68
C SER A 128 4.43 2.23 0.85
N TYR A 129 4.67 0.95 1.14
CA TYR A 129 3.86 -0.14 0.57
C TYR A 129 2.37 0.09 0.85
N PHE A 130 2.05 0.64 2.01
CA PHE A 130 0.69 0.85 2.49
C PHE A 130 0.10 2.18 1.95
N GLU A 131 0.93 3.18 1.69
CA GLU A 131 0.55 4.44 1.01
C GLU A 131 0.35 4.28 -0.50
N GLN A 132 0.93 3.25 -1.10
CA GLN A 132 0.72 2.93 -2.54
C GLN A 132 -0.72 2.56 -2.90
N TYR A 133 -1.60 2.45 -1.93
CA TYR A 133 -3.04 2.38 -2.19
C TYR A 133 -3.58 3.68 -2.81
N VAL A 134 -2.89 4.80 -2.64
CA VAL A 134 -3.27 6.10 -3.24
C VAL A 134 -2.85 6.16 -4.73
N HIS A 135 -1.68 5.63 -5.09
CA HIS A 135 -1.19 5.58 -6.47
C HIS A 135 -0.61 4.20 -6.83
N PRO A 136 -1.46 3.18 -7.02
CA PRO A 136 -1.02 1.82 -7.21
C PRO A 136 -0.36 1.63 -8.58
N SER A 137 0.97 1.52 -8.62
CA SER A 137 1.62 0.96 -9.80
C SER A 137 1.15 -0.47 -10.00
N ALA A 138 0.64 -0.82 -11.19
CA ALA A 138 0.18 -2.17 -11.51
C ALA A 138 1.22 -3.29 -11.30
N PHE A 139 2.47 -2.94 -11.00
CA PHE A 139 3.61 -3.86 -10.86
C PHE A 139 4.32 -3.80 -9.51
N THR A 140 3.77 -3.11 -8.53
CA THR A 140 4.33 -3.00 -7.17
C THR A 140 4.63 -4.38 -6.57
N HIS A 141 3.72 -5.33 -6.70
CA HIS A 141 3.84 -6.69 -6.14
C HIS A 141 5.09 -7.46 -6.60
N LEU A 142 5.76 -7.05 -7.68
CA LEU A 142 6.93 -7.75 -8.23
C LEU A 142 8.18 -7.64 -7.36
N TRP A 143 8.15 -6.85 -6.28
CA TRP A 143 9.22 -6.81 -5.28
C TRP A 143 9.57 -8.19 -4.73
N TYR A 144 8.58 -9.06 -4.51
CA TYR A 144 8.82 -10.43 -4.03
C TYR A 144 9.57 -11.29 -5.06
N VAL A 145 9.24 -11.15 -6.36
CA VAL A 145 9.96 -11.88 -7.42
C VAL A 145 11.44 -11.45 -7.47
N ALA A 146 11.70 -10.16 -7.23
CA ALA A 146 13.06 -9.63 -7.11
C ALA A 146 13.81 -10.26 -5.92
N VAL A 147 13.22 -10.22 -4.71
CA VAL A 147 13.78 -10.88 -3.51
C VAL A 147 14.06 -12.36 -3.77
N LEU A 148 13.07 -13.09 -4.30
CA LEU A 148 13.23 -14.52 -4.59
C LEU A 148 14.38 -14.80 -5.56
N MET A 149 14.52 -13.99 -6.62
CA MET A 149 15.59 -14.18 -7.61
C MET A 149 16.95 -13.86 -7.01
N GLN A 150 17.10 -12.79 -6.22
CA GLN A 150 18.33 -12.44 -5.51
C GLN A 150 18.78 -13.59 -4.58
N LEU A 151 17.85 -14.15 -3.82
CA LEU A 151 18.12 -15.32 -2.97
C LEU A 151 18.51 -16.56 -3.80
N CYS A 152 17.89 -16.78 -4.96
CA CYS A 152 18.27 -17.85 -5.89
C CYS A 152 19.67 -17.64 -6.49
N VAL A 153 20.15 -16.41 -6.61
CA VAL A 153 21.53 -16.11 -7.06
C VAL A 153 22.54 -16.40 -5.95
N VAL A 154 22.29 -15.88 -4.76
CA VAL A 154 23.27 -15.92 -3.65
C VAL A 154 23.34 -17.31 -3.00
N TRP A 155 22.21 -17.98 -2.82
CA TRP A 155 22.12 -19.22 -2.02
C TRP A 155 22.96 -20.38 -2.52
N PRO A 156 23.01 -20.69 -3.84
CA PRO A 156 23.86 -21.77 -4.34
C PRO A 156 25.35 -21.51 -4.12
N ILE A 157 25.78 -20.26 -4.16
CA ILE A 157 27.18 -19.87 -3.90
C ILE A 157 27.53 -20.19 -2.45
N LEU A 158 26.74 -19.63 -1.50
CA LEU A 158 26.91 -19.86 -0.07
C LEU A 158 26.94 -21.38 0.26
N PHE A 159 25.96 -22.09 -0.28
CA PHE A 159 25.82 -23.53 -0.05
C PHE A 159 27.04 -24.32 -0.55
N THR A 160 27.55 -23.96 -1.73
CA THR A 160 28.73 -24.62 -2.33
C THR A 160 30.01 -24.30 -1.57
N VAL A 161 30.17 -23.07 -1.07
CA VAL A 161 31.30 -22.69 -0.20
C VAL A 161 31.30 -23.58 1.05
N MET A 162 30.16 -23.70 1.74
CA MET A 162 30.06 -24.55 2.94
C MET A 162 30.35 -26.03 2.65
N LYS A 163 29.89 -26.55 1.50
CA LYS A 163 30.21 -27.92 1.08
C LYS A 163 31.69 -28.09 0.79
N ARG A 164 32.34 -27.11 0.16
CA ARG A 164 33.80 -27.16 -0.10
C ARG A 164 34.62 -27.13 1.19
N LEU A 165 34.14 -26.45 2.22
CA LEU A 165 34.70 -26.48 3.56
C LEU A 165 34.42 -27.79 4.31
N LYS A 166 33.91 -28.80 3.62
CA LYS A 166 33.57 -30.14 4.14
C LYS A 166 32.61 -30.09 5.35
N LYS A 167 31.76 -29.07 5.43
CA LYS A 167 30.77 -28.96 6.51
C LYS A 167 29.66 -30.00 6.29
N GLY A 168 29.32 -30.68 7.36
CA GLY A 168 28.19 -31.62 7.38
C GLY A 168 26.82 -30.89 7.28
N PRO A 169 25.73 -31.64 6.96
CA PRO A 169 24.41 -31.04 6.76
C PRO A 169 23.88 -30.27 7.99
N PHE A 170 24.21 -30.71 9.20
CA PHE A 170 23.82 -29.98 10.43
C PHE A 170 24.55 -28.65 10.56
N ALA A 171 25.84 -28.58 10.23
CA ALA A 171 26.59 -27.32 10.28
C ALA A 171 26.07 -26.35 9.20
N ILE A 172 25.72 -26.87 8.00
CA ILE A 172 25.13 -26.06 6.93
C ILE A 172 23.76 -25.53 7.36
N ALA A 173 22.92 -26.34 8.02
CA ALA A 173 21.62 -25.89 8.56
C ALA A 173 21.80 -24.87 9.69
N ALA A 174 22.78 -25.07 10.59
CA ALA A 174 23.06 -24.13 11.68
C ALA A 174 23.45 -22.73 11.15
N VAL A 175 24.29 -22.65 10.12
CA VAL A 175 24.63 -21.36 9.48
C VAL A 175 23.37 -20.71 8.89
N GLN A 176 22.49 -21.47 8.24
CA GLN A 176 21.22 -20.93 7.71
C GLN A 176 20.29 -20.42 8.83
N LEU A 177 20.24 -21.13 9.96
CA LEU A 177 19.46 -20.67 11.13
C LEU A 177 20.06 -19.39 11.73
N VAL A 178 21.38 -19.27 11.83
CA VAL A 178 22.05 -18.04 12.27
C VAL A 178 21.73 -16.89 11.34
N LEU A 179 21.79 -17.10 10.02
CA LEU A 179 21.41 -16.08 9.03
C LEU A 179 19.93 -15.69 9.14
N ALA A 180 19.05 -16.65 9.46
CA ALA A 180 17.63 -16.36 9.70
C ALA A 180 17.45 -15.47 10.94
N VAL A 181 18.14 -15.76 12.04
CA VAL A 181 18.07 -14.94 13.26
C VAL A 181 18.65 -13.54 13.00
N ILE A 182 19.81 -13.44 12.34
CA ILE A 182 20.41 -12.15 11.99
C ILE A 182 19.43 -11.31 11.14
N SER A 183 18.79 -11.91 10.13
CA SER A 183 17.81 -11.22 9.28
C SER A 183 16.59 -10.73 10.07
N ALA A 184 16.07 -11.55 11.00
CA ALA A 184 14.94 -11.16 11.85
C ALA A 184 15.31 -10.05 12.85
N VAL A 185 16.50 -10.14 13.46
CA VAL A 185 17.02 -9.09 14.35
C VAL A 185 17.25 -7.80 13.56
N LEU A 186 17.82 -7.90 12.35
CA LEU A 186 18.03 -6.74 11.48
C LEU A 186 16.70 -6.05 11.14
N MET A 187 15.64 -6.82 10.85
CA MET A 187 14.29 -6.28 10.65
C MET A 187 13.82 -5.51 11.88
N ALA A 188 13.93 -6.11 13.07
CA ALA A 188 13.47 -5.51 14.32
C ALA A 188 14.26 -4.24 14.70
N VAL A 189 15.57 -4.19 14.40
CA VAL A 189 16.43 -3.06 14.68
C VAL A 189 16.23 -1.90 13.70
N ILE A 190 16.11 -2.20 12.39
CA ILE A 190 15.88 -1.16 11.36
C ILE A 190 14.47 -0.58 11.49
N PHE A 191 13.50 -1.37 11.96
CA PHE A 191 12.15 -0.89 12.21
C PHE A 191 12.12 0.05 13.41
N GLY A 192 12.10 1.35 13.16
CA GLY A 192 12.20 2.42 14.20
C GLY A 192 10.96 2.62 15.07
N GLY A 193 9.92 1.78 14.93
CA GLY A 193 8.72 1.84 15.76
C GLY A 193 7.61 2.74 15.20
N ASP A 194 7.94 3.94 14.76
CA ASP A 194 7.00 4.95 14.23
C ASP A 194 7.21 5.26 12.75
N SER A 195 8.20 4.62 12.12
CA SER A 195 8.52 4.84 10.72
C SER A 195 7.78 3.88 9.80
N ASP A 196 7.61 4.30 8.54
CA ASP A 196 7.13 3.46 7.45
C ASP A 196 7.86 2.11 7.40
N PRO A 197 7.14 0.98 7.44
CA PRO A 197 7.73 -0.35 7.43
C PRO A 197 8.30 -0.78 6.06
N SER A 198 8.14 0.01 5.00
CA SER A 198 8.48 -0.37 3.62
C SER A 198 9.92 -0.83 3.48
N ARG A 199 10.89 -0.16 4.12
CA ARG A 199 12.30 -0.56 4.10
C ARG A 199 12.50 -1.98 4.61
N VAL A 200 11.89 -2.34 5.72
CA VAL A 200 12.01 -3.66 6.34
C VAL A 200 11.13 -4.70 5.66
N TYR A 201 10.02 -4.27 5.05
CA TYR A 201 9.11 -5.14 4.33
C TYR A 201 9.65 -5.57 2.97
N TYR A 202 10.27 -4.66 2.21
CA TYR A 202 10.83 -4.92 0.87
C TYR A 202 12.27 -5.44 0.90
N GLY A 203 13.02 -5.22 1.97
CA GLY A 203 14.44 -5.54 2.06
C GLY A 203 14.73 -7.04 1.88
N THR A 204 15.65 -7.39 0.99
CA THR A 204 16.09 -8.80 0.83
C THR A 204 16.80 -9.30 2.08
N ASP A 205 17.55 -8.43 2.74
CA ASP A 205 18.27 -8.65 3.99
C ASP A 205 17.32 -8.95 5.17
N THR A 206 16.23 -8.21 5.26
CA THR A 206 15.22 -8.34 6.31
C THR A 206 14.22 -9.47 6.05
N ARG A 207 14.06 -9.93 4.80
CA ARG A 207 13.18 -11.05 4.41
C ARG A 207 13.88 -12.39 4.26
N LEU A 208 15.21 -12.41 4.35
CA LEU A 208 16.04 -13.60 4.22
C LEU A 208 15.66 -14.70 5.22
N TYR A 209 15.17 -14.34 6.42
CA TYR A 209 14.85 -15.31 7.48
C TYR A 209 13.91 -16.41 7.01
N ALA A 210 12.85 -16.08 6.28
CA ALA A 210 11.86 -17.06 5.84
C ALA A 210 12.45 -18.08 4.87
N PHE A 211 13.25 -17.61 3.89
CA PHE A 211 13.96 -18.48 2.96
C PHE A 211 15.02 -19.34 3.67
N ALA A 212 15.74 -18.77 4.62
CA ALA A 212 16.78 -19.44 5.38
C ALA A 212 16.23 -20.53 6.31
N LEU A 213 15.10 -20.29 7.00
CA LEU A 213 14.38 -21.30 7.80
C LEU A 213 13.96 -22.50 6.92
N GLY A 214 13.31 -22.22 5.78
CA GLY A 214 12.98 -23.26 4.80
C GLY A 214 14.20 -23.99 4.28
N GLY A 215 15.29 -23.26 4.03
CA GLY A 215 16.59 -23.80 3.60
C GLY A 215 17.21 -24.74 4.63
N ALA A 216 17.22 -24.35 5.90
CA ALA A 216 17.72 -25.17 7.01
C ALA A 216 16.93 -26.48 7.12
N LEU A 217 15.59 -26.38 7.10
CA LEU A 217 14.73 -27.57 7.03
C LEU A 217 15.08 -28.45 5.84
N GLY A 218 15.16 -27.90 4.62
CA GLY A 218 15.46 -28.64 3.40
C GLY A 218 16.80 -29.36 3.42
N THR A 219 17.76 -28.86 4.19
CA THR A 219 19.11 -29.42 4.34
C THR A 219 19.13 -30.68 5.19
N ILE A 220 18.42 -30.70 6.32
CA ILE A 220 18.49 -31.79 7.31
C ILE A 220 17.30 -32.75 7.27
N TRP A 221 16.15 -32.31 6.76
CA TRP A 221 14.89 -33.03 6.84
C TRP A 221 14.87 -34.26 5.95
N ARG A 222 14.58 -35.44 6.55
CA ARG A 222 14.59 -36.76 5.88
C ARG A 222 13.23 -37.45 6.07
N PRO A 223 12.14 -36.97 5.46
CA PRO A 223 10.79 -37.46 5.75
C PRO A 223 10.58 -38.94 5.44
N ALA A 224 11.16 -39.48 4.35
CA ALA A 224 11.07 -40.88 4.03
C ALA A 224 11.72 -41.76 5.10
N LYS A 225 12.94 -41.41 5.57
CA LYS A 225 13.64 -42.14 6.63
C LYS A 225 12.87 -42.10 7.96
N MET A 226 12.23 -40.96 8.28
CA MET A 226 11.41 -40.84 9.49
C MET A 226 10.18 -41.76 9.40
N ALA A 227 9.54 -41.85 8.23
CA ALA A 227 8.41 -42.73 8.02
C ALA A 227 8.80 -44.23 8.12
N GLU A 228 9.98 -44.58 7.61
CA GLU A 228 10.53 -45.94 7.76
C GLU A 228 10.79 -46.32 9.23
N LEU A 229 11.39 -45.40 10.01
CA LEU A 229 11.75 -45.65 11.41
C LEU A 229 10.55 -45.67 12.38
N HIS A 230 9.53 -44.87 12.13
CA HIS A 230 8.45 -44.61 13.10
C HIS A 230 7.06 -45.07 12.60
N GLY A 231 6.97 -45.56 11.37
CA GLY A 231 5.76 -46.13 10.78
C GLY A 231 4.55 -45.17 10.85
N ARG A 232 3.38 -45.71 11.19
CA ARG A 232 2.10 -44.94 11.23
C ARG A 232 2.10 -43.83 12.30
N LYS A 233 2.87 -43.99 13.39
CA LYS A 233 2.90 -42.98 14.49
C LYS A 233 3.40 -41.63 14.02
N ILE A 234 4.42 -41.59 13.17
CA ILE A 234 4.95 -40.31 12.65
C ILE A 234 3.93 -39.60 11.73
N GLY A 235 3.11 -40.37 11.01
CA GLY A 235 2.02 -39.84 10.20
C GLY A 235 0.97 -39.13 11.05
N LEU A 236 0.55 -39.73 12.15
CA LEU A 236 -0.41 -39.11 13.10
C LEU A 236 0.17 -37.87 13.78
N ILE A 237 1.44 -37.89 14.19
CA ILE A 237 2.11 -36.71 14.74
C ILE A 237 2.17 -35.60 13.68
N ALA A 238 2.50 -35.96 12.45
CA ALA A 238 2.55 -35.01 11.35
C ALA A 238 1.15 -34.40 11.04
N ASP A 239 0.07 -35.19 11.18
CA ASP A 239 -1.30 -34.71 11.01
C ASP A 239 -1.67 -33.71 12.12
N LEU A 240 -1.37 -34.01 13.36
CA LEU A 240 -1.63 -33.10 14.48
C LEU A 240 -0.83 -31.81 14.36
N VAL A 241 0.49 -31.91 14.16
CA VAL A 241 1.40 -30.76 14.03
C VAL A 241 1.04 -29.93 12.78
N GLY A 242 0.72 -30.61 11.67
CA GLY A 242 0.31 -29.96 10.44
C GLY A 242 -1.00 -29.19 10.58
N LEU A 243 -2.00 -29.79 11.26
CA LEU A 243 -3.29 -29.13 11.49
C LEU A 243 -3.16 -27.93 12.45
N VAL A 244 -2.47 -28.12 13.57
CA VAL A 244 -2.21 -27.02 14.54
C VAL A 244 -1.45 -25.89 13.85
N GLY A 245 -0.43 -26.22 13.05
CA GLY A 245 0.33 -25.22 12.30
C GLY A 245 -0.50 -24.50 11.25
N LEU A 246 -1.41 -25.18 10.53
CA LEU A 246 -2.33 -24.55 9.59
C LEU A 246 -3.30 -23.61 10.29
N VAL A 247 -3.86 -24.03 11.45
CA VAL A 247 -4.73 -23.17 12.27
C VAL A 247 -3.96 -21.94 12.75
N ALA A 248 -2.74 -22.13 13.28
CA ALA A 248 -1.87 -21.03 13.71
C ALA A 248 -1.56 -20.06 12.56
N PHE A 249 -1.28 -20.56 11.35
CA PHE A 249 -1.08 -19.73 10.16
C PHE A 249 -2.33 -18.90 9.84
N VAL A 250 -3.52 -19.52 9.87
CA VAL A 250 -4.79 -18.82 9.61
C VAL A 250 -5.06 -17.76 10.69
N VAL A 251 -4.82 -18.09 11.97
CA VAL A 251 -4.98 -17.12 13.08
C VAL A 251 -4.03 -15.93 12.90
N LEU A 252 -2.76 -16.16 12.55
CA LEU A 252 -1.82 -15.08 12.25
C LEU A 252 -2.28 -14.25 11.04
N ALA A 253 -2.77 -14.90 9.98
CA ALA A 253 -3.30 -14.21 8.81
C ALA A 253 -4.54 -13.34 9.11
N LEU A 254 -5.33 -13.70 10.13
CA LEU A 254 -6.50 -12.93 10.55
C LEU A 254 -6.16 -11.81 11.55
N ARG A 255 -5.09 -11.97 12.35
CA ARG A 255 -4.83 -11.10 13.51
C ARG A 255 -3.61 -10.18 13.36
N LEU A 256 -2.64 -10.56 12.53
CA LEU A 256 -1.43 -9.77 12.37
C LEU A 256 -1.74 -8.52 11.55
N GLN A 257 -1.53 -7.35 12.13
CA GLN A 257 -1.74 -6.07 11.45
C GLN A 257 -0.44 -5.61 10.81
N ASP A 258 -0.53 -5.05 9.61
CA ASP A 258 0.61 -4.58 8.82
C ASP A 258 1.33 -3.36 9.42
N GLN A 259 0.63 -2.54 10.21
CA GLN A 259 1.19 -1.37 10.89
C GLN A 259 1.65 -1.65 12.33
N ALA A 260 1.34 -2.84 12.89
CA ALA A 260 1.68 -3.14 14.26
C ALA A 260 3.18 -3.37 14.45
N ALA A 261 3.79 -2.75 15.45
CA ALA A 261 5.21 -2.92 15.78
C ALA A 261 5.58 -4.39 16.03
N PHE A 262 4.68 -5.17 16.66
CA PHE A 262 4.87 -6.61 16.87
C PHE A 262 5.12 -7.35 15.55
N THR A 263 4.47 -6.94 14.46
CA THR A 263 4.62 -7.56 13.14
C THR A 263 6.08 -7.59 12.70
N TYR A 264 6.79 -6.50 12.84
CA TYR A 264 8.20 -6.36 12.40
C TYR A 264 9.20 -6.76 13.49
N ARG A 265 8.82 -6.70 14.78
CA ARG A 265 9.68 -7.08 15.91
C ARG A 265 9.60 -8.57 16.27
N GLY A 266 8.82 -9.39 15.52
CA GLY A 266 8.76 -10.84 15.75
C GLY A 266 7.62 -11.56 15.05
N GLY A 267 6.51 -10.89 14.74
CA GLY A 267 5.30 -11.49 14.15
C GLY A 267 5.56 -12.18 12.82
N LEU A 268 6.29 -11.53 11.92
CA LEU A 268 6.68 -12.10 10.63
C LEU A 268 7.66 -13.28 10.78
N PHE A 269 8.61 -13.20 11.70
CA PHE A 269 9.49 -14.33 12.00
C PHE A 269 8.71 -15.52 12.55
N LEU A 270 7.75 -15.28 13.44
CA LEU A 270 6.84 -16.30 13.96
C LEU A 270 6.03 -16.96 12.83
N SER A 271 5.51 -16.18 11.88
CA SER A 271 4.79 -16.73 10.72
C SER A 271 5.65 -17.67 9.88
N ALA A 272 6.93 -17.31 9.69
CA ALA A 272 7.88 -18.15 8.95
C ALA A 272 8.26 -19.43 9.72
N VAL A 273 8.35 -19.36 11.05
CA VAL A 273 8.55 -20.56 11.90
C VAL A 273 7.34 -21.49 11.79
N VAL A 274 6.12 -20.97 11.94
CA VAL A 274 4.87 -21.73 11.77
C VAL A 274 4.82 -22.36 10.37
N SER A 275 5.10 -21.57 9.32
CA SER A 275 5.17 -22.04 7.95
C SER A 275 6.19 -23.17 7.76
N THR A 276 7.36 -23.07 8.42
CA THR A 276 8.41 -24.10 8.37
C THR A 276 7.95 -25.42 9.02
N VAL A 277 7.25 -25.32 10.15
CA VAL A 277 6.65 -26.49 10.84
C VAL A 277 5.59 -27.15 9.97
N VAL A 278 4.71 -26.36 9.34
CA VAL A 278 3.69 -26.88 8.41
C VAL A 278 4.35 -27.60 7.22
N VAL A 279 5.37 -27.00 6.59
CA VAL A 279 6.13 -27.63 5.49
C VAL A 279 6.77 -28.94 5.95
N ALA A 280 7.36 -28.97 7.14
CA ALA A 280 7.95 -30.20 7.69
C ALA A 280 6.89 -31.31 7.85
N ALA A 281 5.77 -31.00 8.48
CA ALA A 281 4.68 -31.94 8.73
C ALA A 281 4.08 -32.50 7.42
N LEU A 282 3.75 -31.62 6.47
CA LEU A 282 3.08 -32.02 5.22
C LEU A 282 4.00 -32.74 4.20
N THR A 283 5.30 -32.83 4.49
CA THR A 283 6.23 -33.63 3.68
C THR A 283 6.39 -35.06 4.20
N ILE A 284 5.85 -35.41 5.38
CA ILE A 284 5.92 -36.77 5.95
C ILE A 284 4.99 -37.73 5.18
N PRO A 285 5.50 -38.84 4.67
CA PRO A 285 4.68 -39.89 4.08
C PRO A 285 3.74 -40.51 5.12
N GLY A 286 2.50 -40.78 4.70
CA GLY A 286 1.49 -41.39 5.59
C GLY A 286 0.58 -40.37 6.30
N SER A 287 0.87 -39.08 6.27
CA SER A 287 -0.03 -38.03 6.75
C SER A 287 -1.33 -37.99 5.94
N VAL A 288 -2.48 -38.00 6.63
CA VAL A 288 -3.83 -37.88 6.06
C VAL A 288 -4.05 -36.45 5.57
N VAL A 289 -3.65 -35.45 6.36
CA VAL A 289 -3.73 -34.03 6.00
C VAL A 289 -2.95 -33.75 4.72
N ALA A 290 -1.72 -34.25 4.61
CA ALA A 290 -0.92 -34.12 3.38
C ALA A 290 -1.60 -34.81 2.17
N ARG A 291 -2.29 -35.92 2.37
CA ARG A 291 -3.04 -36.62 1.33
C ARG A 291 -4.24 -35.80 0.86
N LEU A 292 -5.02 -35.23 1.77
CA LEU A 292 -6.14 -34.36 1.46
C LEU A 292 -5.68 -33.10 0.69
N LEU A 293 -4.59 -32.50 1.13
CA LEU A 293 -3.98 -31.37 0.42
C LEU A 293 -3.28 -31.78 -0.90
N SER A 294 -3.18 -33.08 -1.21
CA SER A 294 -2.64 -33.58 -2.47
C SER A 294 -3.70 -33.89 -3.53
N LEU A 295 -4.95 -33.44 -3.32
CA LEU A 295 -6.02 -33.58 -4.29
C LEU A 295 -5.66 -32.90 -5.63
N ARG A 296 -6.01 -33.55 -6.76
CA ARG A 296 -5.60 -33.10 -8.10
C ARG A 296 -6.02 -31.66 -8.41
N ALA A 297 -7.22 -31.24 -7.98
CA ALA A 297 -7.70 -29.88 -8.19
C ALA A 297 -6.85 -28.84 -7.44
N LEU A 298 -6.56 -29.08 -6.15
CA LEU A 298 -5.72 -28.19 -5.34
C LEU A 298 -4.28 -28.11 -5.86
N THR A 299 -3.69 -29.25 -6.23
CA THR A 299 -2.35 -29.27 -6.79
C THR A 299 -2.26 -28.62 -8.17
N PHE A 300 -3.34 -28.67 -8.97
CA PHE A 300 -3.42 -27.95 -10.23
C PHE A 300 -3.44 -26.43 -9.99
N LEU A 301 -4.32 -25.94 -9.09
CA LEU A 301 -4.35 -24.54 -8.70
C LEU A 301 -2.99 -24.08 -8.12
N GLY A 302 -2.34 -24.94 -7.31
CA GLY A 302 -1.01 -24.69 -6.76
C GLY A 302 0.08 -24.51 -7.82
N LYS A 303 -0.04 -25.15 -8.96
CA LYS A 303 0.86 -24.93 -10.11
C LYS A 303 0.56 -23.62 -10.83
N CYS A 304 -0.68 -23.13 -10.79
CA CYS A 304 -1.06 -21.85 -11.37
C CYS A 304 -0.67 -20.66 -10.50
N THR A 305 -0.28 -20.83 -9.23
CA THR A 305 -0.06 -19.73 -8.26
C THR A 305 0.95 -18.68 -8.72
N PHE A 306 1.97 -19.05 -9.49
CA PHE A 306 2.90 -18.05 -10.01
C PHE A 306 2.25 -17.16 -11.07
N SER A 307 1.50 -17.74 -12.01
CA SER A 307 0.70 -16.96 -12.97
C SER A 307 -0.35 -16.11 -12.26
N THR A 308 -1.01 -16.65 -11.20
CA THR A 308 -1.96 -15.89 -10.38
C THR A 308 -1.27 -14.70 -9.71
N TYR A 309 -0.09 -14.91 -9.15
CA TYR A 309 0.71 -13.86 -8.54
C TYR A 309 1.11 -12.76 -9.53
N LEU A 310 1.43 -13.09 -10.77
CA LEU A 310 1.77 -12.08 -11.78
C LEU A 310 0.57 -11.23 -12.22
N TRP A 311 -0.65 -11.82 -12.26
CA TRP A 311 -1.84 -11.13 -12.75
C TRP A 311 -2.65 -10.40 -11.67
N TYR A 312 -2.55 -10.80 -10.39
CA TYR A 312 -3.52 -10.31 -9.40
C TYR A 312 -3.49 -8.79 -9.22
N TYR A 313 -2.32 -8.21 -9.17
CA TYR A 313 -2.18 -6.77 -8.93
C TYR A 313 -2.55 -5.92 -10.14
N PRO A 314 -2.11 -6.24 -11.39
CA PRO A 314 -2.64 -5.60 -12.58
C PRO A 314 -4.17 -5.70 -12.71
N VAL A 315 -4.77 -6.86 -12.41
CA VAL A 315 -6.24 -7.03 -12.46
C VAL A 315 -6.92 -6.19 -11.37
N LEU A 316 -6.34 -6.13 -10.17
CA LEU A 316 -6.86 -5.33 -9.07
C LEU A 316 -6.82 -3.84 -9.40
N THR A 317 -5.66 -3.32 -9.84
CA THR A 317 -5.50 -1.89 -10.15
C THR A 317 -6.40 -1.44 -11.29
N MET A 318 -6.36 -2.13 -12.44
CA MET A 318 -7.26 -1.83 -13.55
C MET A 318 -8.74 -2.04 -13.20
N GLY A 319 -9.05 -3.07 -12.39
CA GLY A 319 -10.41 -3.37 -11.96
C GLY A 319 -10.98 -2.30 -11.03
N ASN A 320 -10.17 -1.73 -10.16
CA ASN A 320 -10.61 -0.64 -9.27
C ASN A 320 -10.80 0.70 -10.02
N SER A 321 -10.14 0.89 -11.16
CA SER A 321 -10.37 2.07 -12.02
C SER A 321 -11.69 2.01 -12.81
N VAL A 322 -12.47 0.93 -12.70
CA VAL A 322 -13.79 0.78 -13.34
C VAL A 322 -14.84 0.60 -12.27
N SER A 323 -15.71 1.57 -12.04
CA SER A 323 -16.71 1.59 -10.95
C SER A 323 -17.54 0.30 -10.87
N PHE A 324 -17.95 -0.25 -12.03
CA PHE A 324 -18.68 -1.53 -12.07
C PHE A 324 -17.85 -2.71 -11.55
N LEU A 325 -16.56 -2.80 -11.91
CA LEU A 325 -15.66 -3.87 -11.45
C LEU A 325 -15.23 -3.66 -9.99
N ALA A 326 -15.07 -2.42 -9.56
CA ALA A 326 -14.77 -2.07 -8.18
C ALA A 326 -15.90 -2.52 -7.24
N SER A 327 -17.17 -2.32 -7.66
CA SER A 327 -18.37 -2.77 -6.91
C SER A 327 -18.58 -4.28 -6.98
N HIS A 328 -18.09 -4.96 -8.02
CA HIS A 328 -18.28 -6.38 -8.27
C HIS A 328 -16.97 -7.16 -8.26
N LYS A 329 -16.23 -7.10 -7.18
CA LYS A 329 -14.88 -7.71 -7.03
C LYS A 329 -14.82 -9.19 -7.40
N TRP A 330 -15.94 -9.95 -7.30
CA TRP A 330 -16.01 -11.34 -7.72
C TRP A 330 -15.74 -11.53 -9.22
N ILE A 331 -16.08 -10.54 -10.08
CA ILE A 331 -15.75 -10.55 -11.51
C ILE A 331 -14.24 -10.44 -11.71
N GLN A 332 -13.57 -9.57 -10.96
CA GLN A 332 -12.11 -9.46 -10.98
C GLN A 332 -11.45 -10.81 -10.62
N TRP A 333 -11.99 -11.54 -9.64
CA TRP A 333 -11.52 -12.89 -9.29
C TRP A 333 -11.67 -13.88 -10.45
N ILE A 334 -12.79 -13.87 -11.17
CA ILE A 334 -12.99 -14.72 -12.35
C ILE A 334 -11.96 -14.37 -13.44
N ILE A 335 -11.79 -13.09 -13.75
CA ILE A 335 -10.81 -12.61 -14.73
C ILE A 335 -9.41 -13.08 -14.32
N LEU A 336 -9.03 -12.87 -13.07
CA LEU A 336 -7.75 -13.29 -12.52
C LEU A 336 -7.52 -14.79 -12.70
N PHE A 337 -8.45 -15.64 -12.30
CA PHE A 337 -8.27 -17.09 -12.40
C PHE A 337 -8.26 -17.58 -13.85
N VAL A 338 -9.06 -17.01 -14.74
CA VAL A 338 -9.02 -17.32 -16.17
C VAL A 338 -7.65 -16.96 -16.77
N LEU A 339 -7.18 -15.75 -16.57
CA LEU A 339 -5.86 -15.30 -17.06
C LEU A 339 -4.72 -16.14 -16.47
N SER A 340 -4.81 -16.51 -15.20
CA SER A 340 -3.83 -17.35 -14.51
C SER A 340 -3.75 -18.76 -15.12
N ILE A 341 -4.90 -19.39 -15.35
CA ILE A 341 -4.96 -20.73 -15.94
C ILE A 341 -4.46 -20.69 -17.39
N LEU A 342 -4.87 -19.71 -18.19
CA LEU A 342 -4.40 -19.55 -19.55
C LEU A 342 -2.88 -19.36 -19.61
N THR A 343 -2.34 -18.47 -18.77
CA THR A 343 -0.88 -18.24 -18.70
C THR A 343 -0.15 -19.51 -18.25
N TYR A 344 -0.64 -20.21 -17.25
CA TYR A 344 -0.03 -21.47 -16.79
C TYR A 344 -0.03 -22.53 -17.91
N VAL A 345 -1.18 -22.78 -18.53
CA VAL A 345 -1.33 -23.86 -19.51
C VAL A 345 -0.53 -23.57 -20.79
N PHE A 346 -0.66 -22.39 -21.35
CA PHE A 346 -0.06 -22.07 -22.64
C PHE A 346 1.40 -21.61 -22.55
N ILE A 347 1.74 -20.86 -21.51
CA ILE A 347 3.10 -20.30 -21.38
C ILE A 347 3.97 -21.17 -20.48
N GLU A 348 3.59 -21.40 -19.23
CA GLU A 348 4.47 -22.13 -18.31
C GLU A 348 4.57 -23.61 -18.68
N GLN A 349 3.45 -24.28 -18.92
CA GLN A 349 3.42 -25.71 -19.20
C GLN A 349 3.76 -26.02 -20.67
N ALA A 350 3.11 -25.36 -21.62
CA ALA A 350 3.28 -25.69 -23.04
C ALA A 350 4.58 -25.14 -23.63
N PHE A 351 4.99 -23.92 -23.27
CA PHE A 351 6.16 -23.27 -23.84
C PHE A 351 7.40 -23.40 -22.95
N VAL A 352 7.40 -22.82 -21.74
CA VAL A 352 8.57 -22.76 -20.84
C VAL A 352 9.03 -24.15 -20.43
N SER A 353 8.11 -25.05 -20.06
CA SER A 353 8.48 -26.41 -19.64
C SER A 353 9.14 -27.21 -20.75
N LYS A 354 8.67 -27.07 -22.01
CA LYS A 354 9.27 -27.73 -23.18
C LYS A 354 10.64 -27.13 -23.54
N LEU A 355 10.76 -25.79 -23.44
CA LEU A 355 12.02 -25.08 -23.65
C LEU A 355 13.09 -25.56 -22.66
N LEU A 356 12.74 -25.67 -21.37
CA LEU A 356 13.67 -26.10 -20.32
C LEU A 356 14.05 -27.61 -20.38
N LYS A 357 13.20 -28.44 -21.01
CA LYS A 357 13.51 -29.87 -21.22
C LYS A 357 14.46 -30.12 -22.40
N GLY A 358 14.85 -29.07 -23.12
CA GLY A 358 15.82 -29.18 -24.23
C GLY A 358 15.32 -29.96 -25.44
N GLN A 359 13.99 -30.12 -25.58
CA GLN A 359 13.39 -30.91 -26.66
C GLN A 359 13.56 -30.25 -28.04
N LEU A 360 13.91 -28.97 -28.11
CA LEU A 360 14.35 -28.22 -29.30
C LEU A 360 15.20 -27.00 -28.87
N PRO A 361 16.27 -26.65 -29.59
CA PRO A 361 16.96 -25.36 -29.41
C PRO A 361 15.99 -24.19 -29.62
N ALA A 362 16.04 -23.16 -28.77
CA ALA A 362 15.17 -22.01 -28.88
C ALA A 362 15.17 -21.37 -30.27
N LYS A 363 16.32 -21.31 -30.91
CA LYS A 363 16.51 -20.84 -32.29
C LYS A 363 15.69 -21.63 -33.31
N GLN A 364 15.69 -22.97 -33.22
CA GLN A 364 14.93 -23.84 -34.15
C GLN A 364 13.43 -23.63 -34.00
N ARG A 365 12.90 -23.44 -32.79
CA ARG A 365 11.47 -23.18 -32.56
C ARG A 365 11.02 -21.84 -33.09
N VAL A 366 11.85 -20.79 -32.95
CA VAL A 366 11.57 -19.48 -33.52
C VAL A 366 11.52 -19.60 -35.05
N ILE A 367 12.48 -20.32 -35.67
CA ILE A 367 12.50 -20.55 -37.11
C ILE A 367 11.28 -21.37 -37.55
N GLU A 368 10.95 -22.45 -36.84
CA GLU A 368 9.78 -23.30 -37.16
C GLU A 368 8.46 -22.49 -36.98
N PHE A 369 8.37 -21.64 -35.96
CA PHE A 369 7.21 -20.74 -35.78
C PHE A 369 7.12 -19.75 -36.94
N LEU A 370 8.21 -19.06 -37.28
CA LEU A 370 8.22 -18.08 -38.37
C LEU A 370 7.92 -18.72 -39.75
N THR A 371 8.44 -19.93 -40.00
CA THR A 371 8.12 -20.66 -41.24
C THR A 371 6.66 -21.15 -41.25
N SER A 372 6.11 -21.52 -40.11
CA SER A 372 4.72 -21.96 -40.00
C SER A 372 3.69 -20.79 -40.09
N VAL A 373 4.12 -19.56 -39.89
CA VAL A 373 3.26 -18.37 -40.06
C VAL A 373 2.73 -18.27 -41.49
N ALA A 374 3.56 -18.60 -42.49
CA ALA A 374 3.15 -18.59 -43.88
C ALA A 374 2.13 -19.67 -44.25
N THR A 375 2.06 -20.75 -43.47
CA THR A 375 1.24 -21.94 -43.80
C THR A 375 0.04 -22.15 -42.88
N SER A 376 -0.03 -21.43 -41.73
CA SER A 376 -1.05 -21.61 -40.71
C SER A 376 -1.71 -20.29 -40.31
N LYS A 377 -3.01 -20.14 -40.57
CA LYS A 377 -3.80 -18.98 -40.11
C LYS A 377 -3.67 -18.74 -38.60
N ARG A 378 -3.56 -19.80 -37.78
CA ARG A 378 -3.42 -19.70 -36.31
C ARG A 378 -2.08 -19.07 -35.93
N HIS A 379 -0.97 -19.45 -36.57
CA HIS A 379 0.35 -18.89 -36.30
C HIS A 379 0.46 -17.45 -36.82
N PHE A 380 -0.18 -17.14 -37.97
CA PHE A 380 -0.26 -15.77 -38.47
C PHE A 380 -1.02 -14.85 -37.48
N VAL A 381 -2.20 -15.25 -37.01
CA VAL A 381 -2.97 -14.51 -36.00
C VAL A 381 -2.16 -14.34 -34.73
N ALA A 382 -1.47 -15.39 -34.25
CA ALA A 382 -0.61 -15.29 -33.07
C ALA A 382 0.53 -14.29 -33.26
N LEU A 383 1.17 -14.25 -34.44
CA LEU A 383 2.21 -13.26 -34.74
C LEU A 383 1.66 -11.85 -34.74
N VAL A 384 0.51 -11.63 -35.41
CA VAL A 384 -0.15 -10.30 -35.43
C VAL A 384 -0.48 -9.82 -34.00
N LEU A 385 -1.02 -10.70 -33.17
CA LEU A 385 -1.31 -10.37 -31.76
C LEU A 385 -0.03 -10.05 -30.97
N ILE A 386 1.05 -10.82 -31.13
CA ILE A 386 2.33 -10.54 -30.49
C ILE A 386 2.87 -9.17 -30.92
N VAL A 387 2.85 -8.88 -32.23
CA VAL A 387 3.32 -7.59 -32.76
C VAL A 387 2.45 -6.44 -32.23
N ALA A 388 1.14 -6.60 -32.21
CA ALA A 388 0.21 -5.60 -31.68
C ALA A 388 0.46 -5.33 -30.19
N LEU A 389 0.65 -6.39 -29.38
CA LEU A 389 0.99 -6.26 -27.97
C LEU A 389 2.34 -5.57 -27.76
N CYS A 390 3.37 -5.95 -28.53
CA CYS A 390 4.68 -5.32 -28.44
C CYS A 390 4.62 -3.83 -28.85
N PHE A 391 3.87 -3.51 -29.91
CA PHE A 391 3.70 -2.14 -30.37
C PHE A 391 2.95 -1.29 -29.34
N SER A 392 1.76 -1.74 -28.91
CA SER A 392 0.95 -1.02 -27.92
C SER A 392 1.68 -0.85 -26.58
N SER A 393 2.36 -1.91 -26.11
CA SER A 393 3.19 -1.85 -24.90
C SER A 393 4.38 -0.89 -25.07
N GLY A 394 5.01 -0.88 -26.26
CA GLY A 394 6.09 0.06 -26.59
C GLY A 394 5.63 1.51 -26.59
N VAL A 395 4.44 1.78 -27.14
CA VAL A 395 3.80 3.11 -27.07
C VAL A 395 3.49 3.48 -25.63
N GLY A 396 2.89 2.58 -24.84
CA GLY A 396 2.63 2.81 -23.41
C GLY A 396 3.90 3.10 -22.62
N PHE A 397 4.97 2.34 -22.88
CA PHE A 397 6.28 2.60 -22.25
C PHE A 397 6.85 3.97 -22.67
N ALA A 398 6.68 4.39 -23.92
CA ALA A 398 7.14 5.70 -24.40
C ALA A 398 6.31 6.86 -23.80
N ARG A 399 5.01 6.67 -23.65
CA ARG A 399 4.09 7.66 -23.06
C ARG A 399 4.18 7.72 -21.54
N ALA A 400 4.67 6.66 -20.89
CA ALA A 400 4.77 6.61 -19.44
C ALA A 400 5.58 7.81 -18.92
N GLN A 401 5.00 8.54 -18.01
CA GLN A 401 5.68 9.62 -17.30
C GLN A 401 6.58 9.02 -16.21
N SER A 402 7.74 9.61 -16.02
CA SER A 402 8.67 9.27 -14.93
C SER A 402 8.82 10.52 -14.07
N GLY A 403 8.50 10.40 -12.82
CA GLY A 403 8.49 11.51 -11.87
C GLY A 403 7.25 11.44 -10.98
N GLU A 404 7.12 12.31 -10.04
CA GLU A 404 5.89 12.50 -9.28
C GLU A 404 4.80 13.04 -10.22
N ASN A 405 3.56 12.60 -10.06
CA ASN A 405 2.41 13.24 -10.66
C ASN A 405 2.42 14.70 -10.18
N GLU A 406 2.18 15.65 -11.06
CA GLU A 406 2.22 17.09 -10.73
C GLU A 406 1.34 17.37 -9.50
N THR A 407 0.14 16.78 -9.45
CA THR A 407 -0.79 16.86 -8.30
C THR A 407 -0.22 16.23 -7.01
N VAL A 408 0.50 15.11 -7.11
CA VAL A 408 1.16 14.47 -5.94
C VAL A 408 2.34 15.30 -5.46
N ALA A 409 3.11 15.86 -6.38
CA ALA A 409 4.22 16.75 -6.05
C ALA A 409 3.72 18.02 -5.38
N GLU A 410 2.62 18.60 -5.85
CA GLU A 410 1.96 19.75 -5.22
C GLU A 410 1.48 19.41 -3.80
N MET A 411 0.80 18.28 -3.63
CA MET A 411 0.32 17.82 -2.31
C MET A 411 1.49 17.58 -1.35
N GLN A 412 2.56 16.93 -1.79
CA GLN A 412 3.75 16.70 -0.95
C GLN A 412 4.45 18.00 -0.60
N ALA A 413 4.54 18.94 -1.56
CA ALA A 413 5.09 20.26 -1.32
C ALA A 413 4.24 21.04 -0.30
N GLN A 414 2.92 20.96 -0.40
CA GLN A 414 1.99 21.55 0.58
C GLN A 414 2.19 20.96 1.98
N ILE A 415 2.24 19.63 2.10
CA ILE A 415 2.49 18.96 3.39
C ILE A 415 3.85 19.40 3.97
N ALA A 416 4.91 19.38 3.18
CA ALA A 416 6.25 19.79 3.63
C ALA A 416 6.31 21.27 4.04
N ALA A 417 5.62 22.15 3.31
CA ALA A 417 5.51 23.57 3.67
C ALA A 417 4.72 23.75 4.99
N ASN A 418 3.67 22.98 5.17
CA ASN A 418 2.86 23.00 6.39
C ASN A 418 3.61 22.44 7.60
N GLU A 419 4.40 21.36 7.45
CA GLU A 419 5.29 20.87 8.51
C GLU A 419 6.32 21.92 8.93
N ALA A 420 6.92 22.63 7.98
CA ALA A 420 7.83 23.73 8.26
C ALA A 420 7.13 24.91 8.96
N LEU A 421 5.88 25.20 8.57
CA LEU A 421 5.05 26.23 9.20
C LEU A 421 4.73 25.86 10.66
N ILE A 422 4.31 24.61 10.91
CA ILE A 422 4.02 24.10 12.27
C ILE A 422 5.28 24.26 13.15
N ALA A 423 6.44 23.83 12.67
CA ALA A 423 7.70 23.95 13.41
C ALA A 423 8.04 25.40 13.72
N LYS A 424 7.83 26.32 12.78
CA LYS A 424 8.01 27.75 12.98
C LYS A 424 7.02 28.30 14.01
N GLN A 425 5.75 27.95 13.91
CA GLN A 425 4.68 28.40 14.81
C GLN A 425 4.93 27.95 16.25
N GLN A 426 5.37 26.71 16.45
CA GLN A 426 5.71 26.17 17.76
C GLN A 426 6.92 26.87 18.40
N ALA A 427 7.79 27.48 17.61
CA ALA A 427 8.94 28.26 18.09
C ALA A 427 8.62 29.70 18.48
N LEU A 428 7.44 30.23 18.12
CA LEU A 428 7.01 31.61 18.45
C LEU A 428 6.40 31.68 19.86
N ASP A 429 6.59 32.82 20.52
CA ASP A 429 5.88 33.09 21.77
C ASP A 429 4.39 33.48 21.53
N GLU A 430 3.55 33.47 22.59
CA GLU A 430 2.13 33.76 22.49
C GLU A 430 1.84 35.18 21.94
N ARG A 431 2.72 36.14 22.19
CA ARG A 431 2.59 37.51 21.70
C ARG A 431 2.87 37.62 20.21
N GLU A 432 3.90 36.92 19.75
CA GLU A 432 4.27 36.89 18.33
C GLU A 432 3.21 36.16 17.51
N LYS A 433 2.63 35.08 18.06
CA LYS A 433 1.51 34.34 17.43
C LYS A 433 0.28 35.24 17.20
N MET A 434 -0.08 36.07 18.18
CA MET A 434 -1.24 36.98 18.08
C MET A 434 -0.98 38.19 17.20
N ALA A 435 0.26 38.66 17.08
CA ALA A 435 0.61 39.83 16.28
C ALA A 435 0.55 39.62 14.76
N SER A 436 0.61 38.35 14.31
CA SER A 436 0.66 37.98 12.89
C SER A 436 -0.73 37.79 12.23
N VAL A 437 -1.82 38.04 12.96
CA VAL A 437 -3.16 37.60 12.52
C VAL A 437 -3.87 38.67 11.69
N GLN A 438 -4.17 38.32 10.43
CA GLN A 438 -5.00 39.11 9.51
C GLN A 438 -6.47 38.68 9.58
N ASP A 439 -7.38 39.47 9.01
CA ASP A 439 -8.77 39.05 8.85
C ASP A 439 -8.89 37.87 7.91
N ILE A 440 -9.70 36.88 8.30
CA ILE A 440 -9.90 35.63 7.57
C ILE A 440 -11.24 35.73 6.82
N PRO A 441 -11.21 35.93 5.49
CA PRO A 441 -12.41 36.31 4.74
C PRO A 441 -13.46 35.19 4.64
N TYR A 442 -13.11 33.94 4.88
CA TYR A 442 -14.04 32.80 4.83
C TYR A 442 -14.68 32.45 6.17
N LEU A 443 -14.35 33.18 7.27
CA LEU A 443 -14.94 33.01 8.60
C LEU A 443 -15.82 34.18 8.97
N ASP A 444 -16.91 33.89 9.69
CA ASP A 444 -17.67 34.91 10.38
C ASP A 444 -16.82 35.56 11.47
N ARG A 445 -16.97 36.86 11.66
CA ARG A 445 -16.13 37.63 12.58
C ARG A 445 -16.19 37.10 14.01
N SER A 446 -17.35 36.71 14.47
CA SER A 446 -17.59 36.15 15.81
C SER A 446 -16.86 34.84 16.00
N VAL A 447 -16.94 33.92 15.02
CA VAL A 447 -16.24 32.63 14.98
C VAL A 447 -14.74 32.84 14.95
N MET A 448 -14.27 33.78 14.13
CA MET A 448 -12.84 34.13 14.02
C MET A 448 -12.27 34.61 15.35
N LEU A 449 -12.94 35.56 16.01
CA LEU A 449 -12.49 36.10 17.30
C LEU A 449 -12.48 35.04 18.40
N PHE A 450 -13.50 34.18 18.43
CA PHE A 450 -13.54 33.04 19.35
C PHE A 450 -12.39 32.05 19.14
N SER A 451 -12.17 31.65 17.89
CA SER A 451 -11.15 30.68 17.54
C SER A 451 -9.73 31.17 17.88
N ARG A 452 -9.46 32.45 17.77
CA ARG A 452 -8.16 33.05 18.13
C ARG A 452 -7.85 33.00 19.63
N GLU A 453 -8.84 33.04 20.46
CA GLU A 453 -8.69 32.97 21.93
C GLU A 453 -8.53 31.52 22.39
N LEU A 454 -8.97 30.54 21.57
CA LEU A 454 -9.05 29.16 21.95
C LEU A 454 -7.68 28.46 21.83
N LYS A 455 -7.29 27.75 22.89
CA LYS A 455 -6.12 26.87 22.90
C LYS A 455 -6.55 25.45 22.52
N VAL A 456 -6.18 25.00 21.34
CA VAL A 456 -6.58 23.70 20.79
C VAL A 456 -5.34 22.82 20.56
N THR A 457 -5.46 21.53 20.87
CA THR A 457 -4.48 20.53 20.44
C THR A 457 -5.08 19.71 19.29
N PHE A 458 -4.44 19.73 18.14
CA PHE A 458 -4.79 18.91 16.99
C PHE A 458 -3.87 17.67 16.92
N VAL A 459 -4.48 16.50 16.81
CA VAL A 459 -3.75 15.23 16.58
C VAL A 459 -4.32 14.57 15.34
N GLY A 460 -3.48 14.33 14.34
CA GLY A 460 -4.00 13.79 13.08
C GLY A 460 -2.97 13.17 12.15
N ASP A 461 -3.41 12.92 10.95
CA ASP A 461 -2.66 12.31 9.87
C ASP A 461 -2.30 13.30 8.74
N SER A 462 -2.17 12.81 7.51
CA SER A 462 -1.86 13.64 6.35
C SER A 462 -2.97 14.64 5.99
N ILE A 463 -4.22 14.37 6.33
CA ILE A 463 -5.33 15.29 6.10
C ILE A 463 -5.16 16.52 7.00
N LEU A 464 -4.86 16.29 8.28
CA LEU A 464 -4.55 17.38 9.22
C LEU A 464 -3.35 18.20 8.74
N LEU A 465 -2.28 17.53 8.28
CA LEU A 465 -1.10 18.23 7.75
C LEU A 465 -1.43 19.04 6.50
N GLY A 466 -2.28 18.51 5.61
CA GLY A 466 -2.76 19.23 4.42
C GLY A 466 -3.49 20.54 4.77
N ALA A 467 -4.23 20.55 5.87
CA ALA A 467 -5.01 21.70 6.34
C ALA A 467 -4.28 22.57 7.40
N ALA A 468 -3.01 22.30 7.72
CA ALA A 468 -2.34 22.93 8.84
C ALA A 468 -2.13 24.45 8.66
N ALA A 469 -1.94 24.95 7.45
CA ALA A 469 -1.77 26.38 7.20
C ALA A 469 -3.01 27.18 7.62
N PRO A 470 -4.22 26.93 7.09
CA PRO A 470 -5.42 27.63 7.54
C PRO A 470 -5.76 27.34 9.02
N LEU A 471 -5.50 26.13 9.53
CA LEU A 471 -5.70 25.85 10.96
C LEU A 471 -4.80 26.69 11.87
N THR A 472 -3.55 26.92 11.48
CA THR A 472 -2.61 27.78 12.21
C THR A 472 -3.06 29.25 12.19
N GLU A 473 -3.66 29.68 11.09
CA GLU A 473 -4.20 31.03 10.93
C GLU A 473 -5.47 31.24 11.78
N VAL A 474 -6.38 30.27 11.76
CA VAL A 474 -7.64 30.30 12.53
C VAL A 474 -7.38 30.12 14.03
N PHE A 475 -6.48 29.22 14.42
CA PHE A 475 -6.15 28.89 15.81
C PHE A 475 -4.67 29.18 16.11
N PRO A 476 -4.26 30.44 16.24
CA PRO A 476 -2.84 30.80 16.40
C PRO A 476 -2.20 30.26 17.69
N GLN A 477 -3.00 29.91 18.70
CA GLN A 477 -2.53 29.32 19.97
C GLN A 477 -2.59 27.80 20.00
N SER A 478 -2.77 27.15 18.85
CA SER A 478 -2.87 25.69 18.76
C SER A 478 -1.52 24.97 18.86
N VAL A 479 -1.60 23.71 19.27
CA VAL A 479 -0.54 22.71 19.12
C VAL A 479 -1.00 21.72 18.06
N ILE A 480 -0.25 21.56 16.98
CA ILE A 480 -0.57 20.64 15.88
C ILE A 480 0.46 19.52 15.86
N ASP A 481 -0.01 18.28 16.04
CA ASP A 481 0.79 17.06 15.88
C ASP A 481 0.18 16.20 14.76
N GLY A 482 0.65 16.40 13.55
CA GLY A 482 0.29 15.67 12.35
C GLY A 482 1.40 14.74 11.90
N LYS A 483 1.04 13.58 11.33
CA LYS A 483 2.00 12.63 10.73
C LYS A 483 1.35 11.87 9.59
N VAL A 484 1.98 11.90 8.41
CA VAL A 484 1.52 11.14 7.25
C VAL A 484 1.34 9.66 7.61
N GLY A 485 0.17 9.09 7.25
CA GLY A 485 -0.13 7.67 7.43
C GLY A 485 -0.47 7.25 8.88
N ARG A 486 -0.64 8.20 9.82
CA ARG A 486 -0.97 7.87 11.22
C ARG A 486 -2.33 7.20 11.32
N GLN A 487 -2.39 6.11 12.07
CA GLN A 487 -3.63 5.43 12.48
C GLN A 487 -4.03 5.80 13.91
N LEU A 488 -5.31 5.67 14.25
CA LEU A 488 -5.79 5.94 15.63
C LEU A 488 -5.08 5.06 16.68
N SER A 489 -4.71 3.83 16.33
CA SER A 489 -3.95 2.94 17.22
C SER A 489 -2.55 3.47 17.61
N GLN A 490 -2.02 4.43 16.87
CA GLN A 490 -0.72 5.08 17.11
C GLN A 490 -0.85 6.41 17.87
N SER A 491 -2.07 6.91 18.06
CA SER A 491 -2.30 8.21 18.71
C SER A 491 -2.05 8.16 20.23
N ALA A 492 -2.15 6.99 20.85
CA ALA A 492 -1.95 6.84 22.29
C ALA A 492 -0.56 7.32 22.74
N ASP A 493 0.50 6.95 22.01
CA ASP A 493 1.87 7.35 22.34
C ASP A 493 2.08 8.87 22.18
N VAL A 494 1.45 9.46 21.17
CA VAL A 494 1.48 10.92 20.92
C VAL A 494 0.74 11.67 22.01
N VAL A 495 -0.47 11.22 22.33
CA VAL A 495 -1.28 11.81 23.42
C VAL A 495 -0.51 11.74 24.75
N GLN A 496 0.11 10.59 25.04
CA GLN A 496 0.93 10.45 26.24
C GLN A 496 2.11 11.43 26.26
N SER A 497 2.81 11.57 25.14
CA SER A 497 3.93 12.51 25.01
C SER A 497 3.50 13.97 25.21
N LEU A 498 2.35 14.36 24.65
CA LEU A 498 1.79 15.72 24.83
C LEU A 498 1.33 15.97 26.27
N LEU A 499 0.78 14.94 26.93
CA LEU A 499 0.42 15.00 28.36
C LEU A 499 1.67 15.15 29.23
N ASP A 500 2.69 14.34 29.00
CA ASP A 500 3.94 14.34 29.77
C ASP A 500 4.73 15.65 29.62
N SER A 501 4.68 16.26 28.43
CA SER A 501 5.30 17.58 28.17
C SER A 501 4.47 18.78 28.66
N GLY A 502 3.23 18.56 29.09
CA GLY A 502 2.31 19.64 29.46
C GLY A 502 1.83 20.49 28.28
N SER A 503 1.97 19.98 27.03
CA SER A 503 1.58 20.68 25.81
C SER A 503 0.15 20.36 25.36
N MET A 504 -0.55 19.44 26.06
CA MET A 504 -1.94 19.08 25.76
C MET A 504 -2.89 20.14 26.31
N ASN A 505 -3.68 20.77 25.43
CA ASN A 505 -4.70 21.74 25.82
C ASN A 505 -6.00 21.04 26.29
N ASP A 506 -6.95 21.82 26.84
CA ASP A 506 -8.24 21.33 27.32
C ASP A 506 -9.22 21.03 26.17
N VAL A 507 -9.01 21.59 25.00
CA VAL A 507 -9.77 21.28 23.78
C VAL A 507 -8.86 20.48 22.83
N VAL A 508 -9.31 19.31 22.43
CA VAL A 508 -8.56 18.38 21.58
C VAL A 508 -9.37 18.03 20.34
N VAL A 509 -8.79 18.24 19.17
CA VAL A 509 -9.38 17.83 17.88
C VAL A 509 -8.57 16.69 17.30
N ILE A 510 -9.24 15.57 16.99
CA ILE A 510 -8.62 14.37 16.45
C ILE A 510 -9.09 14.16 15.01
N VAL A 511 -8.14 14.11 14.09
CA VAL A 511 -8.35 13.89 12.65
C VAL A 511 -7.66 12.59 12.26
N LEU A 512 -8.33 11.46 12.52
CA LEU A 512 -7.82 10.11 12.28
C LEU A 512 -8.94 9.17 11.82
N GLY A 513 -8.58 8.15 11.03
CA GLY A 513 -9.52 7.17 10.47
C GLY A 513 -9.33 6.97 8.97
N SER A 514 -8.68 7.90 8.28
CA SER A 514 -8.37 7.81 6.85
C SER A 514 -7.38 6.69 6.53
N ASN A 515 -6.45 6.38 7.42
CA ASN A 515 -5.37 5.41 7.22
C ASN A 515 -5.67 4.01 7.77
N GLY A 516 -6.91 3.72 8.15
CA GLY A 516 -7.33 2.38 8.57
C GLY A 516 -8.46 2.36 9.59
N PRO A 517 -9.14 1.22 9.70
CA PRO A 517 -10.19 1.05 10.69
C PRO A 517 -9.61 0.94 12.10
N PHE A 518 -10.40 1.33 13.09
CA PHE A 518 -10.12 1.16 14.50
C PHE A 518 -11.33 0.59 15.24
N THR A 519 -11.14 0.20 16.50
CA THR A 519 -12.18 -0.43 17.32
C THR A 519 -12.70 0.52 18.39
N GLU A 520 -13.90 0.26 18.90
CA GLU A 520 -14.49 1.00 20.04
C GLU A 520 -13.56 0.94 21.27
N ASP A 521 -12.92 -0.22 21.56
CA ASP A 521 -11.95 -0.36 22.65
C ASP A 521 -10.72 0.56 22.51
N GLN A 522 -10.26 0.78 21.27
CA GLN A 522 -9.14 1.71 21.00
C GLN A 522 -9.56 3.17 21.23
N LEU A 523 -10.79 3.52 20.83
CA LEU A 523 -11.36 4.84 21.07
C LEU A 523 -11.59 5.06 22.58
N ASP A 524 -12.16 4.07 23.30
CA ASP A 524 -12.34 4.12 24.75
C ASP A 524 -11.01 4.35 25.48
N SER A 525 -9.95 3.64 25.07
CA SER A 525 -8.62 3.81 25.63
C SER A 525 -8.08 5.23 25.44
N LEU A 526 -8.29 5.80 24.25
CA LEU A 526 -7.89 7.17 23.92
C LEU A 526 -8.68 8.19 24.75
N MET A 527 -9.99 8.03 24.83
CA MET A 527 -10.87 8.91 25.63
C MET A 527 -10.55 8.83 27.12
N GLN A 528 -10.13 7.65 27.62
CA GLN A 528 -9.69 7.51 29.00
C GLN A 528 -8.39 8.29 29.28
N MET A 529 -7.45 8.32 28.32
CA MET A 529 -6.20 9.09 28.44
C MET A 529 -6.46 10.59 28.42
N LEU A 530 -7.42 11.05 27.58
CA LEU A 530 -7.78 12.46 27.45
C LEU A 530 -8.57 12.99 28.65
N GLY A 531 -9.23 12.12 29.42
CA GLY A 531 -9.91 12.47 30.68
C GLY A 531 -11.14 13.35 30.49
N ASP A 532 -11.17 14.50 31.18
CA ASP A 532 -12.30 15.44 31.17
C ASP A 532 -12.16 16.53 30.11
N ARG A 533 -11.21 16.41 29.17
CA ARG A 533 -11.01 17.38 28.08
C ARG A 533 -12.17 17.32 27.09
N GLU A 534 -12.46 18.44 26.46
CA GLU A 534 -13.39 18.51 25.34
C GLU A 534 -12.75 17.89 24.09
N VAL A 535 -13.30 16.80 23.61
CA VAL A 535 -12.74 16.01 22.52
C VAL A 535 -13.65 16.07 21.30
N PHE A 536 -13.13 16.61 20.23
CA PHE A 536 -13.77 16.65 18.92
C PHE A 536 -13.09 15.66 18.00
N LEU A 537 -13.83 14.67 17.50
CA LEU A 537 -13.31 13.69 16.56
C LEU A 537 -14.00 13.87 15.22
N MET A 538 -13.21 14.02 14.17
CA MET A 538 -13.72 14.22 12.83
C MET A 538 -13.98 12.84 12.17
N ASN A 539 -15.14 12.70 11.51
CA ASN A 539 -15.36 11.55 10.65
C ASN A 539 -14.50 11.65 9.39
N THR A 540 -14.33 10.52 8.69
CA THR A 540 -13.38 10.41 7.60
C THR A 540 -14.06 10.32 6.25
N HIS A 541 -13.45 10.94 5.23
CA HIS A 541 -13.76 10.73 3.82
C HIS A 541 -12.54 10.18 3.10
N VAL A 542 -12.66 8.93 2.64
CA VAL A 542 -11.61 8.21 1.89
C VAL A 542 -12.26 7.19 0.97
N PRO A 543 -11.79 6.94 -0.25
CA PRO A 543 -12.35 5.94 -1.16
C PRO A 543 -11.98 4.50 -0.71
N ARG A 544 -12.31 4.16 0.54
CA ARG A 544 -11.92 2.91 1.21
C ARG A 544 -13.12 2.19 1.82
N GLU A 545 -13.06 0.85 1.83
CA GLU A 545 -14.14 -0.01 2.34
C GLU A 545 -14.42 0.16 3.84
N TRP A 546 -13.48 0.72 4.60
CA TRP A 546 -13.67 0.92 6.04
C TRP A 546 -14.32 2.25 6.41
N GLN A 547 -14.39 3.22 5.50
CA GLN A 547 -14.96 4.54 5.75
C GLN A 547 -16.33 4.45 6.45
N ASP A 548 -17.27 3.74 5.84
CA ASP A 548 -18.64 3.64 6.36
C ASP A 548 -18.68 2.98 7.74
N ASN A 549 -17.83 1.97 7.97
CA ASN A 549 -17.74 1.29 9.25
C ASN A 549 -17.14 2.19 10.34
N VAL A 550 -16.10 2.95 10.01
CA VAL A 550 -15.47 3.92 10.92
C VAL A 550 -16.47 5.01 11.28
N ASN A 551 -17.11 5.62 10.29
CA ASN A 551 -18.04 6.71 10.51
C ASN A 551 -19.31 6.26 11.26
N ALA A 552 -19.85 5.08 10.94
CA ALA A 552 -20.97 4.51 11.69
C ALA A 552 -20.60 4.20 13.16
N MET A 553 -19.37 3.76 13.41
CA MET A 553 -18.88 3.51 14.76
C MET A 553 -18.71 4.82 15.53
N LEU A 554 -18.14 5.86 14.92
CA LEU A 554 -18.00 7.19 15.52
C LEU A 554 -19.37 7.79 15.87
N GLN A 555 -20.34 7.73 14.95
CA GLN A 555 -21.70 8.17 15.20
C GLN A 555 -22.35 7.39 16.35
N SER A 556 -22.22 6.05 16.33
CA SER A 556 -22.74 5.22 17.42
C SER A 556 -22.07 5.50 18.75
N TYR A 557 -20.77 5.86 18.74
CA TYR A 557 -20.04 6.25 19.93
C TYR A 557 -20.54 7.58 20.49
N ALA A 558 -20.74 8.59 19.63
CA ALA A 558 -21.30 9.87 20.00
C ALA A 558 -22.73 9.71 20.60
N ASP A 559 -23.58 8.89 19.98
CA ASP A 559 -24.95 8.64 20.42
C ASP A 559 -25.04 7.91 21.77
N LYS A 560 -24.07 7.01 22.03
CA LYS A 560 -24.00 6.19 23.28
C LYS A 560 -23.22 6.88 24.39
N SER A 561 -22.31 7.79 24.04
CA SER A 561 -21.46 8.47 25.00
C SER A 561 -22.34 9.24 25.98
N LYS A 562 -22.30 8.83 27.25
CA LYS A 562 -22.92 9.59 28.34
C LYS A 562 -22.02 10.74 28.83
N LYS A 563 -20.86 10.91 28.21
CA LYS A 563 -19.91 11.97 28.52
C LYS A 563 -20.23 13.16 27.63
N ASP A 564 -20.55 14.27 28.24
CA ASP A 564 -20.87 15.53 27.54
C ASP A 564 -19.65 16.14 26.82
N ASN A 565 -18.45 15.54 26.97
CA ASN A 565 -17.19 16.03 26.43
C ASN A 565 -16.70 15.34 25.14
N PHE A 566 -17.56 14.56 24.44
CA PHE A 566 -17.24 13.96 23.15
C PHE A 566 -18.15 14.54 22.07
N HIS A 567 -17.56 15.07 21.02
CA HIS A 567 -18.25 15.75 19.93
C HIS A 567 -17.77 15.19 18.58
N LEU A 568 -18.68 15.08 17.61
CA LEU A 568 -18.37 14.64 16.25
C LEU A 568 -18.37 15.82 15.29
N ILE A 569 -17.32 15.94 14.46
CA ILE A 569 -17.24 16.89 13.34
C ILE A 569 -17.55 16.12 12.05
N ASP A 570 -18.57 16.55 11.31
CA ASP A 570 -19.04 15.84 10.11
C ASP A 570 -18.41 16.39 8.82
N TRP A 571 -17.14 16.03 8.61
CA TRP A 571 -16.42 16.34 7.37
C TRP A 571 -16.97 15.58 6.17
N GLN A 572 -17.37 14.30 6.35
CA GLN A 572 -17.87 13.47 5.27
C GLN A 572 -19.08 14.05 4.56
N SER A 573 -20.06 14.53 5.33
CA SER A 573 -21.27 15.12 4.74
C SER A 573 -20.99 16.38 3.95
N LEU A 574 -20.07 17.22 4.44
CA LEU A 574 -19.68 18.45 3.77
C LEU A 574 -18.93 18.16 2.47
N ILE A 575 -17.87 17.34 2.54
CA ILE A 575 -17.00 17.09 1.40
C ILE A 575 -17.67 16.26 0.29
N THR A 576 -18.65 15.42 0.63
CA THR A 576 -19.43 14.69 -0.36
C THR A 576 -20.25 15.64 -1.27
N GLN A 577 -20.59 16.83 -0.79
CA GLN A 577 -21.29 17.85 -1.58
C GLN A 577 -20.31 18.71 -2.41
N HIS A 578 -19.03 18.70 -2.05
CA HIS A 578 -17.97 19.54 -2.60
C HIS A 578 -16.72 18.73 -2.95
N PRO A 579 -16.82 17.73 -3.85
CA PRO A 579 -15.68 16.90 -4.23
C PRO A 579 -14.53 17.70 -4.89
N GLU A 580 -14.81 18.90 -5.42
CA GLU A 580 -13.82 19.81 -5.99
C GLU A 580 -12.83 20.37 -4.95
N TRP A 581 -13.11 20.24 -3.66
CA TRP A 581 -12.21 20.63 -2.57
C TRP A 581 -11.20 19.55 -2.19
N LEU A 582 -11.23 18.39 -2.89
CA LEU A 582 -10.23 17.33 -2.76
C LEU A 582 -9.35 17.26 -4.01
N TYR A 583 -8.13 16.80 -3.80
CA TYR A 583 -7.28 16.36 -4.89
C TYR A 583 -7.86 15.11 -5.58
N GLU A 584 -7.31 14.71 -6.74
CA GLU A 584 -7.74 13.54 -7.50
C GLU A 584 -7.73 12.21 -6.73
N ASP A 585 -7.10 12.18 -5.56
CA ASP A 585 -7.04 11.01 -4.67
C ASP A 585 -8.32 10.81 -3.82
N ASP A 586 -9.29 11.73 -3.95
CA ASP A 586 -10.57 11.72 -3.21
C ASP A 586 -10.37 11.60 -1.68
N THR A 587 -9.31 12.19 -1.15
CA THR A 587 -8.91 12.08 0.26
C THR A 587 -8.33 13.38 0.82
N HIS A 588 -7.32 13.94 0.15
CA HIS A 588 -6.58 15.09 0.67
C HIS A 588 -7.20 16.40 0.18
N PRO A 589 -7.36 17.40 1.07
CA PRO A 589 -7.92 18.67 0.71
C PRO A 589 -6.96 19.50 -0.15
N THR A 590 -7.51 20.13 -1.20
CA THR A 590 -6.86 21.21 -1.94
C THR A 590 -6.65 22.43 -1.03
N PRO A 591 -5.91 23.47 -1.41
CA PRO A 591 -5.80 24.70 -0.60
C PRO A 591 -7.17 25.29 -0.23
N GLU A 592 -8.13 25.35 -1.17
CA GLU A 592 -9.50 25.78 -0.90
C GLU A 592 -10.23 24.83 0.05
N GLY A 593 -10.10 23.50 -0.17
CA GLY A 593 -10.67 22.50 0.73
C GLY A 593 -10.09 22.57 2.14
N ALA A 594 -8.82 22.91 2.29
CA ALA A 594 -8.17 23.12 3.59
C ALA A 594 -8.75 24.33 4.36
N GLU A 595 -9.12 25.42 3.67
CA GLU A 595 -9.82 26.55 4.26
C GLU A 595 -11.21 26.15 4.77
N GLN A 596 -11.97 25.37 3.96
CA GLN A 596 -13.29 24.88 4.36
C GLN A 596 -13.22 23.85 5.50
N PHE A 597 -12.15 23.06 5.54
CA PHE A 597 -11.86 22.15 6.63
C PHE A 597 -11.63 22.91 7.95
N ALA A 598 -10.82 23.97 7.92
CA ALA A 598 -10.56 24.83 9.07
C ALA A 598 -11.83 25.59 9.51
N LYS A 599 -12.64 26.06 8.55
CA LYS A 599 -13.93 26.68 8.81
C LYS A 599 -14.89 25.75 9.53
N LEU A 600 -15.08 24.52 9.03
CA LEU A 600 -15.95 23.52 9.66
C LEU A 600 -15.56 23.26 11.12
N ILE A 601 -14.26 23.15 11.39
CA ILE A 601 -13.77 22.98 12.76
C ILE A 601 -14.10 24.22 13.60
N ALA A 602 -13.80 25.41 13.11
CA ALA A 602 -14.03 26.65 13.83
C ALA A 602 -15.52 26.86 14.18
N ASP A 603 -16.39 26.64 13.20
CA ASP A 603 -17.85 26.75 13.38
C ASP A 603 -18.34 25.72 14.41
N THR A 604 -17.89 24.45 14.32
CA THR A 604 -18.29 23.39 15.25
C THR A 604 -17.81 23.69 16.69
N LEU A 605 -16.59 24.17 16.86
CA LEU A 605 -16.05 24.54 18.18
C LEU A 605 -16.79 25.73 18.75
N TYR A 606 -17.10 26.76 17.94
CA TYR A 606 -17.89 27.93 18.36
C TYR A 606 -19.30 27.51 18.79
N ASP A 607 -19.97 26.71 17.97
CA ASP A 607 -21.34 26.26 18.24
C ASP A 607 -21.43 25.39 19.51
N THR A 608 -20.38 24.65 19.82
CA THR A 608 -20.36 23.75 20.97
C THR A 608 -19.89 24.45 22.25
N LEU A 609 -18.85 25.27 22.18
CA LEU A 609 -18.15 25.78 23.36
C LEU A 609 -18.51 27.23 23.73
N ALA A 610 -19.01 28.04 22.77
CA ALA A 610 -19.41 29.40 23.10
C ALA A 610 -20.70 29.41 23.93
N SER A 611 -20.70 30.16 25.04
CA SER A 611 -21.89 30.34 25.88
C SER A 611 -23.02 31.05 25.12
N ASP A 612 -24.27 30.79 25.50
CA ASP A 612 -25.43 31.44 24.89
C ASP A 612 -25.35 32.95 25.01
N GLU A 613 -24.85 33.45 26.14
CA GLU A 613 -24.64 34.89 26.37
C GLU A 613 -23.60 35.47 25.39
N ARG A 614 -22.54 34.74 25.12
CA ARG A 614 -21.53 35.15 24.12
C ARG A 614 -22.11 35.15 22.71
N LYS A 615 -22.84 34.12 22.31
CA LYS A 615 -23.47 34.02 20.99
C LYS A 615 -24.46 35.16 20.75
N GLU A 616 -25.26 35.53 21.75
CA GLU A 616 -26.19 36.64 21.65
C GLU A 616 -25.46 37.99 21.53
N LYS A 617 -24.38 38.18 22.29
CA LYS A 617 -23.54 39.38 22.21
C LYS A 617 -22.82 39.47 20.86
N ASP A 618 -22.25 38.39 20.38
CA ASP A 618 -21.54 38.34 19.11
C ASP A 618 -22.50 38.60 17.94
N LYS A 619 -23.73 38.05 17.98
CA LYS A 619 -24.78 38.31 16.98
C LYS A 619 -25.16 39.80 16.92
N LEU A 620 -25.34 40.45 18.06
CA LEU A 620 -25.65 41.90 18.12
C LEU A 620 -24.48 42.74 17.58
N ALA A 621 -23.23 42.31 17.83
CA ALA A 621 -22.05 42.99 17.33
C ALA A 621 -21.89 42.85 15.81
N ASP A 622 -22.18 41.67 15.27
CA ASP A 622 -22.15 41.41 13.82
C ASP A 622 -23.29 42.17 13.09
N GLU A 623 -24.50 42.24 13.68
CA GLU A 623 -25.60 43.02 13.15
C GLU A 623 -25.27 44.55 13.14
N ALA A 624 -24.65 45.07 14.19
CA ALA A 624 -24.22 46.47 14.28
C ALA A 624 -23.12 46.80 13.26
N ALA A 625 -22.15 45.89 13.08
CA ALA A 625 -21.08 46.04 12.07
C ALA A 625 -21.62 46.00 10.63
N ALA A 626 -22.60 45.15 10.36
CA ALA A 626 -23.28 45.09 9.07
C ALA A 626 -24.07 46.37 8.76
N GLU A 627 -24.73 46.97 9.76
CA GLU A 627 -25.47 48.22 9.64
C GLU A 627 -24.52 49.40 9.39
N GLU A 628 -23.36 49.43 10.09
CA GLU A 628 -22.31 50.44 9.88
C GLU A 628 -21.69 50.34 8.48
N ALA A 629 -21.41 49.11 8.00
CA ALA A 629 -20.91 48.87 6.65
C ALA A 629 -21.92 49.26 5.56
N ALA A 630 -23.21 49.00 5.77
CA ALA A 630 -24.29 49.40 4.86
C ALA A 630 -24.47 50.93 4.80
N THR A 631 -24.34 51.64 5.92
CA THR A 631 -24.39 53.09 5.97
C THR A 631 -23.18 53.74 5.31
N ALA A 632 -21.98 53.21 5.52
CA ALA A 632 -20.76 53.67 4.86
C ALA A 632 -20.81 53.48 3.33
N ALA A 633 -21.39 52.36 2.86
CA ALA A 633 -21.60 52.11 1.42
C ALA A 633 -22.64 53.07 0.81
N ALA A 634 -23.68 53.43 1.55
CA ALA A 634 -24.69 54.39 1.11
C ALA A 634 -24.14 55.83 1.05
N ASP A 635 -23.29 56.24 1.98
CA ASP A 635 -22.62 57.55 1.98
C ASP A 635 -21.64 57.66 0.81
N THR A 636 -20.89 56.60 0.49
CA THR A 636 -19.99 56.57 -0.68
C THR A 636 -20.74 56.68 -2.01
N GLN A 637 -21.98 56.18 -2.09
CA GLN A 637 -22.84 56.29 -3.25
C GLN A 637 -23.48 57.71 -3.36
N SER A 638 -23.75 58.40 -2.23
CA SER A 638 -24.29 59.77 -2.23
C SER A 638 -23.25 60.79 -2.66
N ASP A 639 -21.99 60.63 -2.27
CA ASP A 639 -20.89 61.50 -2.69
C ASP A 639 -20.55 61.34 -4.18
N ALA A 640 -20.69 60.11 -4.76
CA ALA A 640 -20.52 59.87 -6.19
C ALA A 640 -21.64 60.49 -7.06
N VAL A 641 -22.81 60.79 -6.49
CA VAL A 641 -23.94 61.43 -7.21
C VAL A 641 -23.87 62.95 -7.14
N GLN A 642 -23.16 63.57 -6.16
CA GLN A 642 -23.01 65.03 -6.08
C GLN A 642 -21.88 65.62 -6.94
N ASP A 643 -20.92 64.81 -7.43
CA ASP A 643 -19.84 65.29 -8.28
C ASP A 643 -20.17 65.19 -9.81
N GLY A 644 -21.42 64.85 -10.16
CA GLY A 644 -21.92 64.62 -11.52
C GLY A 644 -22.73 65.75 -12.18
N THR A 645 -22.87 66.93 -11.55
CA THR A 645 -23.59 68.06 -12.18
C THR A 645 -22.73 69.30 -12.19
N VAL A 646 -22.06 69.59 -13.30
CA VAL A 646 -21.81 70.85 -14.03
C VAL A 646 -20.78 70.62 -15.13
N GLN A 647 -21.24 70.49 -16.38
CA GLN A 647 -20.75 71.22 -17.54
C GLN A 647 -21.57 70.85 -18.76
N ASP A 648 -22.51 71.77 -19.04
CA ASP A 648 -23.18 71.90 -20.33
C ASP A 648 -22.35 72.86 -21.20
N GLY A 649 -22.27 72.57 -22.48
CA GLY A 649 -21.94 73.65 -23.39
C GLY A 649 -21.00 73.35 -24.59
N THR A 650 -21.68 73.15 -25.69
CA THR A 650 -21.32 73.59 -27.09
C THR A 650 -20.60 72.59 -27.99
N ALA A 651 -21.35 72.36 -29.06
CA ALA A 651 -21.04 71.70 -30.30
C ALA A 651 -19.84 72.30 -31.03
N ASP A 652 -19.11 71.49 -31.79
CA ASP A 652 -18.92 71.75 -33.23
C ASP A 652 -18.57 70.47 -33.99
N THR A 653 -19.17 70.37 -35.16
CA THR A 653 -19.06 69.41 -36.23
C THR A 653 -17.70 69.46 -36.90
N THR A 654 -17.12 68.35 -37.28
CA THR A 654 -16.68 68.10 -38.67
C THR A 654 -16.25 66.62 -38.87
N ALA A 655 -16.69 66.15 -40.01
CA ALA A 655 -16.49 64.83 -40.62
C ALA A 655 -15.04 64.54 -41.02
N GLY A 656 -14.75 63.26 -41.24
CA GLY A 656 -13.58 62.78 -41.95
C GLY A 656 -13.27 61.33 -41.67
N GLU A 657 -13.91 60.46 -42.37
CA GLU A 657 -13.55 59.35 -43.24
C GLU A 657 -12.14 58.74 -43.08
N THR A 658 -12.21 57.44 -43.02
CA THR A 658 -11.56 56.41 -43.84
C THR A 658 -10.29 55.73 -43.32
N ASN A 659 -10.45 54.44 -43.33
CA ASN A 659 -9.64 53.36 -43.92
C ASN A 659 -8.59 52.65 -43.08
N THR A 660 -8.93 51.40 -42.88
CA THR A 660 -8.32 50.14 -43.43
C THR A 660 -6.85 49.86 -43.07
N ASP A 661 -6.73 48.69 -42.58
CA ASP A 661 -5.99 47.52 -43.08
C ASP A 661 -4.82 46.98 -42.24
N THR A 662 -4.96 45.70 -42.04
CA THR A 662 -3.98 44.60 -42.17
C THR A 662 -2.84 44.50 -41.13
N ALA A 663 -2.90 43.46 -40.36
CA ALA A 663 -2.33 42.11 -40.53
C ALA A 663 -0.88 41.92 -40.04
N THR A 664 -0.76 40.80 -39.37
CA THR A 664 0.39 39.88 -39.25
C THR A 664 1.60 40.33 -38.42
N GLU A 665 1.83 39.65 -37.30
CA GLU A 665 2.69 38.49 -37.16
C GLU A 665 2.34 37.73 -35.86
#